data_c95d7b13afcfd37da44719a914731dbd
#
_entry.id   c95d7b13afcfd37da44719a914731dbd
#
_cell.length_a   1.000
_cell.length_b   1.000
_cell.length_c   1.000
_cell.angle_alpha   90.00
_cell.angle_beta   90.00
_cell.angle_gamma   90.00
#
_symmetry.space_group_name_H-M   'P 1'
#
loop_
_entity.id
_entity.type
_entity.pdbx_description
1 polymer ?
#
loop_
_entity_poly.entity_id
_entity_poly.type
_entity_poly.pdbx_seq_one_letter_code
_entity_poly.pdbx_strand_id
1 'polypeptide(L)'
;MRRIRPLAPLLSFLLPACAAMAAAAPREIAGIDPRLAMFNDGNECGTGAVVPWADRLWVITYSPHSPKGSSDKLYEITPDRRQIIRPESIGGTPANRFIHRESGQLFIGPYAIDANGRVRVIPYTAMFGRPTGTARHLLDPVNKVYTASMEEGLYEVDVRTLAVTELFRDEAQPGEFRRAALPGYHGKGLYSGQGVLVYANNGEHGTAARTRPETPSGVLASWDGRADAWTVVRRNQFTEVTGPGGLLGNASPATDPLWTIGWDHRSLILMVLADGRWHAYRLPKSSHSYDGAHGWNTEWPRIREIGEEDLLMTMHGAFWRFPRGFSPGKSAGLTPRSNYLKVIGDFARWGDQVVFGCDDTARSEFLNKRRAKGTLAAPGQSQSNLWFVPPAELDRFGPVLGRGAVWLEEPVRAGEPSDPFLFAGYARRGLHLAHDAGREVTVTVEVDRAGDGTWRELRRLRVPAAGAAWFPFAADEAGAWVRLRADQDLARGTAWFAYAGGDDRVAGAADARFAGLAREGSPAPRGGWLHARGGGRRTLAGAAGAAFYELGEDLELRRTDEPGAAAWMAREVAIPADAVREDAASVIYTDEAGRRFRLPFGREGRRAAGPHGPERACREVCTERDLLNAGGIFYELPAENAGGIAKVRPIATHNLRLHDYATWRGLLLISGVAADAPAGNGRLLRSADGGATVWAGVVDDLWALGKPVGVGGPWRETTVAAGERSDPYLMTGFDRKTLFLSHRGEGRGRYEVEVDVAGTGLWVPWATVEVAAGGEERRVFPDGFQAYWVRLRALTPGVATARLVYE
;
A
#
# COMPACT_ATOMS: atom_id res chain seq x y z
N MET A 1 -62.45 -77.14 15.74
CA MET A 1 -61.87 -75.95 16.41
C MET A 1 -60.69 -75.50 15.59
N ARG A 2 -60.84 -74.52 14.75
CA ARG A 2 -59.74 -73.90 13.92
C ARG A 2 -59.39 -72.58 14.52
N ARG A 3 -58.05 -72.37 14.87
CA ARG A 3 -57.51 -71.11 15.36
C ARG A 3 -57.17 -70.21 14.15
N ILE A 4 -57.73 -69.05 14.15
CA ILE A 4 -57.45 -68.00 13.21
C ILE A 4 -56.26 -67.18 13.78
N ARG A 5 -55.13 -66.95 13.00
CA ARG A 5 -54.07 -66.03 13.30
C ARG A 5 -54.35 -64.66 12.59
N PRO A 6 -54.13 -63.55 13.23
CA PRO A 6 -54.24 -62.27 12.53
C PRO A 6 -52.95 -61.93 11.79
N LEU A 7 -53.09 -61.46 10.55
CA LEU A 7 -52.03 -60.79 9.79
C LEU A 7 -51.78 -59.38 10.34
N ALA A 8 -50.51 -59.05 10.58
CA ALA A 8 -50.07 -57.66 10.83
C ALA A 8 -49.63 -56.98 9.51
N PRO A 9 -49.97 -55.69 9.26
CA PRO A 9 -49.52 -54.98 8.10
C PRO A 9 -48.09 -54.44 8.31
N LEU A 10 -47.17 -54.72 7.36
CA LEU A 10 -45.86 -54.08 7.23
C LEU A 10 -46.06 -52.65 6.71
N LEU A 11 -45.82 -51.69 7.56
CA LEU A 11 -45.61 -50.28 7.14
C LEU A 11 -44.13 -50.10 6.75
N SER A 12 -43.88 -49.98 5.45
CA SER A 12 -42.57 -49.56 4.91
C SER A 12 -42.42 -48.05 5.07
N PHE A 13 -41.58 -47.65 6.00
CA PHE A 13 -41.12 -46.28 6.10
C PHE A 13 -40.07 -46.03 5.00
N LEU A 14 -40.43 -45.30 3.95
CA LEU A 14 -39.51 -44.67 3.04
C LEU A 14 -38.92 -43.43 3.74
N LEU A 15 -37.67 -43.51 4.21
CA LEU A 15 -36.86 -42.37 4.59
C LEU A 15 -36.41 -41.64 3.31
N PRO A 16 -36.63 -40.34 3.18
CA PRO A 16 -36.04 -39.61 2.09
C PRO A 16 -34.53 -39.51 2.35
N ALA A 17 -33.74 -40.09 1.47
CA ALA A 17 -32.30 -39.85 1.43
C ALA A 17 -32.06 -38.35 1.08
N CYS A 18 -31.81 -37.53 2.10
CA CYS A 18 -31.20 -36.25 1.88
C CYS A 18 -29.79 -36.51 1.32
N ALA A 19 -29.63 -36.43 0.01
CA ALA A 19 -28.35 -36.33 -0.62
C ALA A 19 -27.72 -35.00 -0.12
N ALA A 20 -26.79 -35.08 0.83
CA ALA A 20 -25.92 -33.98 1.15
C ALA A 20 -25.15 -33.70 -0.13
N MET A 21 -25.48 -32.61 -0.82
CA MET A 21 -24.64 -32.09 -1.89
C MET A 21 -23.26 -31.88 -1.28
N ALA A 22 -22.28 -32.67 -1.67
CA ALA A 22 -20.89 -32.44 -1.33
C ALA A 22 -20.57 -31.02 -1.83
N ALA A 23 -20.24 -30.13 -0.90
CA ALA A 23 -19.78 -28.79 -1.28
C ALA A 23 -18.58 -28.97 -2.21
N ALA A 24 -18.65 -28.38 -3.39
CA ALA A 24 -17.54 -28.38 -4.34
C ALA A 24 -16.29 -27.87 -3.60
N ALA A 25 -15.15 -28.51 -3.82
CA ALA A 25 -13.89 -28.08 -3.23
C ALA A 25 -13.65 -26.59 -3.51
N PRO A 26 -13.10 -25.83 -2.56
CA PRO A 26 -12.86 -24.40 -2.73
C PRO A 26 -11.95 -24.19 -3.94
N ARG A 27 -12.39 -23.34 -4.86
CA ARG A 27 -11.59 -22.92 -6.01
C ARG A 27 -10.81 -21.66 -5.62
N GLU A 28 -9.53 -21.84 -5.39
CA GLU A 28 -8.60 -20.76 -5.04
C GLU A 28 -7.79 -20.34 -6.28
N ILE A 29 -7.59 -19.03 -6.45
CA ILE A 29 -6.71 -18.47 -7.46
C ILE A 29 -5.72 -17.54 -6.77
N ALA A 30 -4.43 -17.79 -6.92
CA ALA A 30 -3.35 -16.96 -6.37
C ALA A 30 -3.46 -16.67 -4.85
N GLY A 31 -3.94 -17.62 -4.08
CA GLY A 31 -4.16 -17.44 -2.64
C GLY A 31 -5.47 -16.74 -2.28
N ILE A 32 -6.35 -16.47 -3.22
CA ILE A 32 -7.66 -15.86 -2.98
C ILE A 32 -8.78 -16.90 -3.16
N ASP A 33 -9.59 -17.08 -2.13
CA ASP A 33 -10.90 -17.75 -2.22
C ASP A 33 -12.00 -16.66 -2.29
N PRO A 34 -12.63 -16.44 -3.45
CA PRO A 34 -13.58 -15.34 -3.63
C PRO A 34 -14.82 -15.43 -2.73
N ARG A 35 -15.12 -16.61 -2.19
CA ARG A 35 -16.26 -16.82 -1.29
C ARG A 35 -16.03 -16.20 0.09
N LEU A 36 -14.75 -15.93 0.45
CA LEU A 36 -14.37 -15.30 1.70
C LEU A 36 -14.35 -13.77 1.62
N ALA A 37 -14.75 -13.17 0.48
CA ALA A 37 -14.85 -11.74 0.37
C ALA A 37 -15.90 -11.17 1.34
N MET A 38 -15.57 -10.03 1.94
CA MET A 38 -16.40 -9.33 2.90
C MET A 38 -16.84 -7.99 2.31
N PHE A 39 -18.10 -7.65 2.50
CA PHE A 39 -18.71 -6.46 1.88
C PHE A 39 -19.30 -5.58 2.95
N ASN A 40 -19.19 -4.27 2.75
CA ASN A 40 -19.87 -3.28 3.54
C ASN A 40 -20.56 -2.24 2.64
N ASP A 41 -21.54 -1.52 3.19
CA ASP A 41 -22.27 -0.44 2.51
C ASP A 41 -21.84 0.94 3.03
N GLY A 42 -20.79 1.01 3.84
CA GLY A 42 -20.17 2.24 4.32
C GLY A 42 -19.42 2.99 3.21
N ASN A 43 -19.03 4.22 3.51
CA ASN A 43 -18.23 5.04 2.59
C ASN A 43 -16.74 4.71 2.64
N GLU A 44 -16.32 4.01 3.67
CA GLU A 44 -14.99 3.46 3.85
C GLU A 44 -15.06 2.01 4.21
N CYS A 45 -13.93 1.40 4.11
CA CYS A 45 -13.75 0.02 4.34
C CYS A 45 -12.39 -0.25 4.89
N GLY A 46 -12.25 -1.42 5.28
CA GLY A 46 -10.96 -1.93 5.66
C GLY A 46 -11.12 -3.23 6.43
N THR A 47 -10.10 -4.06 6.34
CA THR A 47 -9.94 -5.17 7.26
C THR A 47 -9.40 -4.62 8.57
N GLY A 48 -10.21 -4.59 9.60
CA GLY A 48 -9.86 -4.07 10.91
C GLY A 48 -8.88 -4.96 11.66
N ALA A 49 -9.15 -6.26 11.70
CA ALA A 49 -8.27 -7.23 12.35
C ALA A 49 -8.46 -8.64 11.78
N VAL A 50 -7.37 -9.44 11.83
CA VAL A 50 -7.35 -10.86 11.48
C VAL A 50 -6.67 -11.62 12.61
N VAL A 51 -7.40 -12.48 13.31
CA VAL A 51 -6.90 -13.13 14.54
C VAL A 51 -7.25 -14.60 14.59
N PRO A 52 -6.27 -15.52 14.69
CA PRO A 52 -6.49 -16.91 15.03
C PRO A 52 -6.87 -17.03 16.50
N TRP A 53 -8.03 -17.63 16.80
CA TRP A 53 -8.49 -17.88 18.15
C TRP A 53 -9.53 -19.01 18.18
N ALA A 54 -9.47 -19.89 19.19
CA ALA A 54 -10.45 -20.98 19.38
C ALA A 54 -10.65 -21.85 18.13
N ASP A 55 -9.54 -22.25 17.48
CA ASP A 55 -9.51 -23.01 16.22
C ASP A 55 -10.29 -22.37 15.05
N ARG A 56 -10.43 -21.04 15.06
CA ARG A 56 -11.05 -20.23 14.04
C ARG A 56 -10.15 -19.06 13.66
N LEU A 57 -10.38 -18.52 12.46
CA LEU A 57 -9.85 -17.22 12.08
C LEU A 57 -10.97 -16.18 12.23
N TRP A 58 -10.77 -15.24 13.11
CA TRP A 58 -11.71 -14.14 13.35
C TRP A 58 -11.28 -12.93 12.54
N VAL A 59 -12.22 -12.39 11.80
CA VAL A 59 -12.00 -11.21 10.96
C VAL A 59 -13.06 -10.16 11.27
N ILE A 60 -12.66 -8.92 11.39
CA ILE A 60 -13.59 -7.81 11.55
C ILE A 60 -13.27 -6.74 10.49
N THR A 61 -14.31 -6.27 9.82
CA THR A 61 -14.23 -5.10 8.92
C THR A 61 -14.81 -3.89 9.61
N TYR A 62 -14.61 -2.70 9.07
CA TYR A 62 -15.13 -1.52 9.74
C TYR A 62 -15.78 -0.51 8.79
N SER A 63 -16.73 0.24 9.35
CA SER A 63 -17.27 1.45 8.77
C SER A 63 -17.05 2.61 9.72
N PRO A 64 -16.28 3.63 9.34
CA PRO A 64 -16.00 4.76 10.21
C PRO A 64 -17.23 5.62 10.49
N HIS A 65 -18.32 5.43 9.76
CA HIS A 65 -19.51 6.29 9.83
C HIS A 65 -20.68 5.72 10.62
N SER A 66 -20.56 4.55 11.20
CA SER A 66 -21.66 3.87 11.87
C SER A 66 -21.30 3.35 13.27
N PRO A 67 -21.07 4.26 14.24
CA PRO A 67 -20.63 3.85 15.58
C PRO A 67 -21.68 3.07 16.37
N LYS A 68 -22.95 3.11 15.99
CA LYS A 68 -24.07 2.36 16.61
C LYS A 68 -24.35 1.03 15.98
N GLY A 69 -23.60 0.65 14.99
CA GLY A 69 -23.78 -0.49 14.16
C GLY A 69 -23.62 -0.13 12.67
N SER A 70 -23.27 -1.10 11.85
CA SER A 70 -23.07 -0.92 10.43
C SER A 70 -23.32 -2.22 9.65
N SER A 71 -23.18 -2.14 8.32
CA SER A 71 -23.11 -3.30 7.45
C SER A 71 -21.82 -4.11 7.62
N ASP A 72 -20.79 -3.50 8.18
CA ASP A 72 -19.55 -4.18 8.56
C ASP A 72 -19.77 -5.14 9.71
N LYS A 73 -19.13 -6.29 9.68
CA LYS A 73 -19.43 -7.40 10.57
C LYS A 73 -18.18 -8.03 11.19
N LEU A 74 -18.44 -8.83 12.21
CA LEU A 74 -17.53 -9.84 12.73
C LEU A 74 -17.77 -11.14 11.96
N TYR A 75 -16.70 -11.70 11.40
CA TYR A 75 -16.70 -12.93 10.64
C TYR A 75 -15.92 -13.99 11.38
N GLU A 76 -16.45 -15.21 11.36
CA GLU A 76 -15.78 -16.44 11.80
C GLU A 76 -15.46 -17.27 10.57
N ILE A 77 -14.18 -17.59 10.35
CA ILE A 77 -13.73 -18.48 9.28
C ILE A 77 -13.31 -19.80 9.89
N THR A 78 -13.97 -20.86 9.47
CA THR A 78 -13.68 -22.21 9.95
C THR A 78 -12.43 -22.80 9.28
N PRO A 79 -11.81 -23.88 9.83
CA PRO A 79 -10.66 -24.54 9.20
C PRO A 79 -10.91 -25.02 7.77
N ASP A 80 -12.14 -25.38 7.43
CA ASP A 80 -12.58 -25.75 6.07
C ASP A 80 -12.94 -24.52 5.19
N ARG A 81 -12.54 -23.31 5.62
CA ARG A 81 -12.75 -22.03 4.91
C ARG A 81 -14.23 -21.69 4.66
N ARG A 82 -15.11 -22.03 5.57
CA ARG A 82 -16.48 -21.54 5.56
C ARG A 82 -16.57 -20.23 6.32
N GLN A 83 -17.11 -19.19 5.69
CA GLN A 83 -17.37 -17.91 6.30
C GLN A 83 -18.72 -17.90 7.01
N ILE A 84 -18.73 -17.46 8.26
CA ILE A 84 -19.91 -17.28 9.09
C ILE A 84 -19.96 -15.83 9.54
N ILE A 85 -20.99 -15.09 9.13
CA ILE A 85 -21.26 -13.76 9.68
C ILE A 85 -21.87 -13.97 11.06
N ARG A 86 -21.24 -13.45 12.10
CA ARG A 86 -21.72 -13.68 13.46
C ARG A 86 -23.04 -12.94 13.72
N PRO A 87 -24.06 -13.64 14.24
CA PRO A 87 -25.36 -13.02 14.51
C PRO A 87 -25.31 -11.98 15.65
N GLU A 88 -24.32 -12.07 16.55
CA GLU A 88 -24.09 -11.11 17.62
C GLU A 88 -23.50 -9.79 17.12
N SER A 89 -23.01 -9.74 15.87
CA SER A 89 -22.30 -8.58 15.34
C SER A 89 -23.23 -7.38 15.15
N ILE A 90 -22.99 -6.31 15.91
CA ILE A 90 -23.67 -5.03 15.80
C ILE A 90 -23.02 -4.09 14.77
N GLY A 91 -21.88 -4.46 14.23
CA GLY A 91 -21.12 -3.67 13.27
C GLY A 91 -19.65 -4.02 13.31
N GLY A 92 -18.90 -3.35 12.47
CA GLY A 92 -17.47 -3.43 12.41
C GLY A 92 -16.76 -2.44 13.32
N THR A 93 -15.45 -2.49 13.31
CA THR A 93 -14.58 -1.59 14.07
C THR A 93 -13.19 -1.57 13.44
N PRO A 94 -12.49 -0.45 13.47
CA PRO A 94 -11.10 -0.40 13.05
C PRO A 94 -10.22 -1.26 13.95
N ALA A 95 -9.04 -1.51 13.45
CA ALA A 95 -8.04 -2.37 14.02
C ALA A 95 -7.88 -2.21 15.52
N ASN A 96 -7.92 -3.17 16.19
CA ASN A 96 -7.08 -3.62 17.29
C ASN A 96 -7.76 -4.78 18.00
N ARG A 97 -6.98 -5.59 18.58
CA ARG A 97 -7.37 -6.84 19.22
C ARG A 97 -6.35 -7.20 20.26
N PHE A 98 -6.81 -7.87 21.26
CA PHE A 98 -6.00 -8.27 22.39
C PHE A 98 -6.49 -9.62 22.92
N ILE A 99 -5.57 -10.55 23.16
CA ILE A 99 -5.88 -11.82 23.81
C ILE A 99 -5.53 -11.69 25.29
N HIS A 100 -6.54 -11.63 26.14
CA HIS A 100 -6.39 -11.58 27.57
C HIS A 100 -6.16 -13.00 28.11
N ARG A 101 -4.91 -13.30 28.47
CA ARG A 101 -4.46 -14.65 28.86
C ARG A 101 -5.19 -15.17 30.10
N GLU A 102 -5.34 -14.33 31.11
CA GLU A 102 -5.88 -14.67 32.41
C GLU A 102 -7.35 -15.08 32.36
N SER A 103 -8.11 -14.50 31.44
CA SER A 103 -9.51 -14.88 31.22
C SER A 103 -9.73 -15.83 30.05
N GLY A 104 -8.70 -16.11 29.24
CA GLY A 104 -8.81 -16.95 28.06
C GLY A 104 -9.79 -16.38 27.02
N GLN A 105 -9.71 -15.08 26.74
CA GLN A 105 -10.62 -14.37 25.81
C GLN A 105 -9.87 -13.53 24.80
N LEU A 106 -10.36 -13.53 23.56
CA LEU A 106 -10.03 -12.54 22.54
C LEU A 106 -10.99 -11.35 22.68
N PHE A 107 -10.44 -10.15 22.83
CA PHE A 107 -11.14 -8.88 22.68
C PHE A 107 -10.86 -8.33 21.27
N ILE A 108 -11.90 -8.16 20.47
CA ILE A 108 -11.84 -7.66 19.10
C ILE A 108 -13.02 -6.71 18.87
N GLY A 109 -12.76 -5.42 18.69
CA GLY A 109 -13.84 -4.43 18.70
C GLY A 109 -14.64 -4.47 20.00
N PRO A 110 -15.98 -4.41 19.94
CA PRO A 110 -16.85 -4.52 21.11
C PRO A 110 -17.13 -5.97 21.54
N TYR A 111 -16.39 -6.95 20.99
CA TYR A 111 -16.65 -8.38 21.23
C TYR A 111 -15.60 -8.97 22.14
N ALA A 112 -16.07 -9.84 23.07
CA ALA A 112 -15.24 -10.72 23.87
C ALA A 112 -15.58 -12.17 23.49
N ILE A 113 -14.58 -12.92 23.02
CA ILE A 113 -14.74 -14.27 22.49
C ILE A 113 -13.96 -15.24 23.37
N ASP A 114 -14.66 -16.20 23.98
CA ASP A 114 -14.02 -17.19 24.85
C ASP A 114 -13.28 -18.28 24.06
N ALA A 115 -12.58 -19.16 24.77
CA ALA A 115 -11.82 -20.27 24.20
C ALA A 115 -12.67 -21.32 23.44
N ASN A 116 -13.98 -21.28 23.58
CA ASN A 116 -14.93 -22.14 22.85
C ASN A 116 -15.55 -21.41 21.63
N GLY A 117 -15.16 -20.16 21.38
CA GLY A 117 -15.69 -19.35 20.29
C GLY A 117 -17.05 -18.71 20.59
N ARG A 118 -17.49 -18.68 21.85
CA ARG A 118 -18.71 -17.99 22.24
C ARG A 118 -18.45 -16.48 22.28
N VAL A 119 -19.27 -15.73 21.55
CA VAL A 119 -19.18 -14.28 21.43
C VAL A 119 -20.08 -13.60 22.45
N ARG A 120 -19.53 -12.63 23.19
CA ARG A 120 -20.28 -11.68 24.03
C ARG A 120 -20.04 -10.27 23.49
N VAL A 121 -21.02 -9.40 23.61
CA VAL A 121 -21.00 -8.03 23.07
C VAL A 121 -21.01 -7.04 24.21
N ILE A 122 -20.12 -6.02 24.17
CA ILE A 122 -20.20 -4.83 24.98
C ILE A 122 -21.19 -3.89 24.28
N PRO A 123 -22.34 -3.57 24.90
CA PRO A 123 -23.34 -2.73 24.27
C PRO A 123 -22.81 -1.31 23.97
N TYR A 124 -23.22 -0.73 22.85
CA TYR A 124 -22.87 0.64 22.48
C TYR A 124 -23.25 1.67 23.58
N THR A 125 -24.35 1.41 24.29
CA THR A 125 -24.81 2.26 25.41
C THR A 125 -23.89 2.21 26.63
N ALA A 126 -23.10 1.15 26.78
CA ALA A 126 -22.11 1.04 27.86
C ALA A 126 -20.73 1.56 27.43
N MET A 127 -20.35 1.38 26.14
CA MET A 127 -19.11 1.84 25.59
C MET A 127 -19.38 2.60 24.29
N PHE A 128 -19.39 3.89 24.38
CA PHE A 128 -19.70 4.80 23.26
C PHE A 128 -18.51 4.86 22.28
N GLY A 129 -18.82 5.12 21.01
CA GLY A 129 -17.82 5.33 19.98
C GLY A 129 -17.46 4.07 19.22
N ARG A 130 -16.41 4.15 18.44
CA ARG A 130 -15.90 3.08 17.58
C ARG A 130 -14.63 2.49 18.19
N PRO A 131 -14.68 1.28 18.82
CA PRO A 131 -13.50 0.69 19.45
C PRO A 131 -12.37 0.54 18.45
N THR A 132 -11.19 1.07 18.78
CA THR A 132 -10.01 1.03 17.92
C THR A 132 -8.82 0.32 18.55
N GLY A 133 -8.80 0.20 19.85
CA GLY A 133 -7.69 -0.40 20.58
C GLY A 133 -8.12 -1.11 21.84
N THR A 134 -7.57 -2.29 22.10
CA THR A 134 -7.66 -2.97 23.41
C THR A 134 -6.26 -3.29 23.89
N ALA A 135 -5.97 -2.99 25.16
CA ALA A 135 -4.66 -3.19 25.76
C ALA A 135 -4.78 -3.75 27.17
N ARG A 136 -3.71 -4.39 27.64
CA ARG A 136 -3.58 -4.87 29.01
C ARG A 136 -3.71 -3.71 29.99
N HIS A 137 -4.48 -3.89 31.05
CA HIS A 137 -4.65 -2.87 32.07
C HIS A 137 -3.38 -2.67 32.89
N LEU A 138 -3.00 -1.41 33.16
CA LEU A 138 -1.76 -1.07 33.86
C LEU A 138 -1.79 -1.45 35.36
N LEU A 139 -2.95 -1.26 36.01
CA LEU A 139 -3.10 -1.36 37.46
C LEU A 139 -3.79 -2.66 37.92
N ASP A 140 -4.67 -3.22 37.09
CA ASP A 140 -5.40 -4.48 37.38
C ASP A 140 -5.43 -5.38 36.11
N PRO A 141 -4.26 -5.90 35.70
CA PRO A 141 -4.14 -6.66 34.46
C PRO A 141 -4.81 -8.04 34.47
N VAL A 142 -5.26 -8.53 35.64
CA VAL A 142 -5.93 -9.84 35.80
C VAL A 142 -7.43 -9.73 35.52
N ASN A 143 -8.03 -8.60 35.92
CA ASN A 143 -9.50 -8.46 35.88
C ASN A 143 -10.00 -7.47 34.83
N LYS A 144 -9.11 -6.63 34.26
CA LYS A 144 -9.49 -5.53 33.38
C LYS A 144 -8.64 -5.42 32.13
N VAL A 145 -9.23 -4.83 31.11
CA VAL A 145 -8.54 -4.33 29.90
C VAL A 145 -8.91 -2.87 29.68
N TYR A 146 -8.05 -2.11 28.98
CA TYR A 146 -8.39 -0.82 28.42
C TYR A 146 -8.97 -1.02 27.01
N THR A 147 -9.96 -0.21 26.66
CA THR A 147 -10.44 -0.09 25.28
C THR A 147 -10.51 1.39 24.92
N ALA A 148 -9.88 1.78 23.81
CA ALA A 148 -9.98 3.13 23.26
C ALA A 148 -10.94 3.18 22.06
N SER A 149 -11.60 4.32 21.85
CA SER A 149 -12.35 4.61 20.62
C SER A 149 -11.51 5.42 19.63
N MET A 150 -11.98 5.49 18.38
CA MET A 150 -11.34 6.29 17.33
C MET A 150 -11.33 7.79 17.65
N GLU A 151 -12.35 8.27 18.36
CA GLU A 151 -12.50 9.64 18.76
C GLU A 151 -12.09 9.83 20.24
N GLU A 152 -10.98 9.16 20.63
CA GLU A 152 -10.22 9.39 21.87
C GLU A 152 -10.92 9.01 23.18
N GLY A 153 -12.08 8.36 23.12
CA GLY A 153 -12.69 7.76 24.31
C GLY A 153 -11.78 6.68 24.88
N LEU A 154 -11.70 6.57 26.21
CA LEU A 154 -10.97 5.51 26.91
C LEU A 154 -11.82 4.91 28.00
N TYR A 155 -11.86 3.59 28.02
CA TYR A 155 -12.70 2.80 28.93
C TYR A 155 -11.89 1.71 29.61
N GLU A 156 -12.24 1.43 30.89
CA GLU A 156 -11.89 0.17 31.54
C GLU A 156 -13.02 -0.82 31.33
N VAL A 157 -12.70 -2.05 30.99
CA VAL A 157 -13.66 -3.15 30.82
C VAL A 157 -13.27 -4.30 31.73
N ASP A 158 -14.21 -4.71 32.63
CA ASP A 158 -14.06 -5.93 33.41
C ASP A 158 -14.19 -7.17 32.50
N VAL A 159 -13.21 -8.04 32.49
CA VAL A 159 -13.12 -9.14 31.52
C VAL A 159 -14.16 -10.24 31.75
N ARG A 160 -14.73 -10.35 32.95
CA ARG A 160 -15.71 -11.39 33.30
C ARG A 160 -17.13 -10.92 33.07
N THR A 161 -17.45 -9.72 33.55
CA THR A 161 -18.82 -9.15 33.52
C THR A 161 -19.09 -8.30 32.29
N LEU A 162 -18.04 -7.80 31.64
CA LEU A 162 -18.06 -6.77 30.61
C LEU A 162 -18.64 -5.42 31.10
N ALA A 163 -18.59 -5.18 32.44
CA ALA A 163 -18.90 -3.88 32.97
C ALA A 163 -17.86 -2.84 32.51
N VAL A 164 -18.34 -1.66 32.13
CA VAL A 164 -17.52 -0.58 31.54
C VAL A 164 -17.47 0.61 32.49
N THR A 165 -16.28 1.16 32.68
CA THR A 165 -16.04 2.45 33.35
C THR A 165 -15.43 3.44 32.36
N GLU A 166 -16.05 4.61 32.18
CA GLU A 166 -15.52 5.68 31.32
C GLU A 166 -14.35 6.39 32.05
N LEU A 167 -13.20 6.49 31.40
CA LEU A 167 -12.02 7.20 31.90
C LEU A 167 -11.83 8.54 31.19
N PHE A 168 -11.96 8.56 29.87
CA PHE A 168 -12.01 9.75 29.03
C PHE A 168 -13.18 9.60 28.08
N ARG A 169 -13.94 10.70 27.94
CA ARG A 169 -15.12 10.73 27.07
C ARG A 169 -14.72 10.81 25.62
N ASP A 170 -15.37 10.03 24.77
CA ASP A 170 -15.27 10.11 23.33
C ASP A 170 -15.66 11.51 22.82
N GLU A 171 -14.92 12.10 21.89
CA GLU A 171 -15.15 13.43 21.38
C GLU A 171 -16.52 13.59 20.69
N ALA A 172 -17.08 12.52 20.12
CA ALA A 172 -18.40 12.53 19.52
C ALA A 172 -19.55 12.35 20.54
N GLN A 173 -19.25 12.02 21.79
CA GLN A 173 -20.27 11.82 22.83
C GLN A 173 -20.69 13.15 23.47
N PRO A 174 -22.00 13.49 23.53
CA PRO A 174 -22.47 14.70 24.18
C PRO A 174 -22.28 14.67 25.70
N GLY A 175 -22.29 15.87 26.32
CA GLY A 175 -22.19 16.06 27.75
C GLY A 175 -20.76 16.36 28.23
N GLU A 176 -20.68 16.79 29.48
CA GLU A 176 -19.43 17.20 30.14
C GLU A 176 -18.80 16.00 30.88
N PHE A 177 -17.57 15.70 30.56
CA PHE A 177 -16.71 14.74 31.26
C PHE A 177 -15.27 14.99 30.78
N ARG A 178 -14.28 14.44 31.47
CA ARG A 178 -12.88 14.54 31.09
C ARG A 178 -12.66 13.98 29.69
N ARG A 179 -12.00 14.75 28.81
CA ARG A 179 -11.64 14.36 27.43
C ARG A 179 -10.15 14.28 27.27
N ALA A 180 -9.69 13.48 26.34
CA ALA A 180 -8.27 13.35 26.04
C ALA A 180 -7.72 14.62 25.37
N ALA A 181 -8.51 15.28 24.54
CA ALA A 181 -8.18 16.53 23.83
C ALA A 181 -6.84 16.42 23.05
N LEU A 182 -6.62 15.30 22.40
CA LEU A 182 -5.42 15.04 21.61
C LEU A 182 -5.56 15.66 20.22
N PRO A 183 -4.47 16.14 19.60
CA PRO A 183 -4.50 16.54 18.21
C PRO A 183 -4.58 15.33 17.29
N GLY A 184 -5.14 15.53 16.10
CA GLY A 184 -5.27 14.46 15.11
C GLY A 184 -6.69 13.90 15.04
N TYR A 185 -6.82 12.78 14.36
CA TYR A 185 -8.09 12.17 14.03
C TYR A 185 -7.93 10.66 13.78
N HIS A 186 -8.96 9.88 14.04
CA HIS A 186 -9.00 8.44 13.85
C HIS A 186 -7.90 7.66 14.59
N GLY A 187 -8.16 7.39 15.87
CA GLY A 187 -7.36 6.46 16.66
C GLY A 187 -7.19 5.11 15.99
N LYS A 188 -5.97 4.55 16.09
CA LYS A 188 -5.61 3.29 15.46
C LYS A 188 -4.86 2.34 16.38
N GLY A 189 -3.91 2.85 17.14
CA GLY A 189 -3.04 2.03 18.00
C GLY A 189 -3.30 2.23 19.48
N LEU A 190 -3.30 1.13 20.25
CA LEU A 190 -3.31 1.14 21.70
C LEU A 190 -2.50 -0.04 22.23
N TYR A 191 -1.54 0.23 23.10
CA TYR A 191 -0.77 -0.82 23.76
C TYR A 191 -0.22 -0.34 25.09
N SER A 192 0.05 -1.23 26.01
CA SER A 192 0.57 -0.90 27.34
C SER A 192 1.90 -1.58 27.64
N GLY A 193 2.79 -0.88 28.32
CA GLY A 193 4.07 -1.38 28.80
C GLY A 193 4.90 -0.25 29.39
N GLN A 194 5.93 -0.57 30.12
CA GLN A 194 6.83 0.36 30.82
C GLN A 194 6.08 1.42 31.67
N GLY A 195 4.98 1.00 32.29
CA GLY A 195 4.18 1.86 33.18
C GLY A 195 3.28 2.86 32.45
N VAL A 196 3.16 2.78 31.12
CA VAL A 196 2.28 3.69 30.33
C VAL A 196 1.37 2.93 29.40
N LEU A 197 0.23 3.55 29.10
CA LEU A 197 -0.65 3.24 28.01
C LEU A 197 -0.31 4.18 26.85
N VAL A 198 -0.07 3.65 25.65
CA VAL A 198 0.30 4.42 24.46
C VAL A 198 -0.82 4.37 23.44
N TYR A 199 -1.24 5.54 22.99
CA TYR A 199 -2.28 5.73 21.98
C TYR A 199 -1.72 6.44 20.76
N ALA A 200 -2.24 6.08 19.59
CA ALA A 200 -1.84 6.68 18.32
C ALA A 200 -3.03 6.90 17.40
N ASN A 201 -2.98 7.99 16.61
CA ASN A 201 -3.94 8.23 15.53
C ASN A 201 -3.24 8.53 14.18
N ASN A 202 -3.99 8.46 13.11
CA ASN A 202 -3.42 8.50 11.76
C ASN A 202 -3.63 9.82 11.01
N GLY A 203 -3.85 10.93 11.68
CA GLY A 203 -3.73 12.22 11.05
C GLY A 203 -4.87 13.21 11.31
N GLU A 204 -4.92 14.23 10.47
CA GLU A 204 -5.90 15.32 10.50
C GLU A 204 -6.88 15.20 9.34
N HIS A 205 -8.01 15.90 9.36
CA HIS A 205 -9.01 15.90 8.30
C HIS A 205 -9.28 17.28 7.68
N GLY A 206 -8.56 18.31 8.14
CA GLY A 206 -8.67 19.67 7.62
C GLY A 206 -8.13 19.83 6.20
N THR A 207 -8.45 20.95 5.55
CA THR A 207 -8.00 21.26 4.18
C THR A 207 -6.49 21.23 4.05
N ALA A 208 -5.75 21.75 5.05
CA ALA A 208 -4.28 21.70 5.02
C ALA A 208 -3.75 20.25 4.94
N ALA A 209 -4.27 19.35 5.77
CA ALA A 209 -3.86 17.95 5.75
C ALA A 209 -4.17 17.24 4.42
N ARG A 210 -5.23 17.65 3.72
CA ARG A 210 -5.63 17.09 2.42
C ARG A 210 -4.78 17.58 1.24
N THR A 211 -4.16 18.75 1.35
CA THR A 211 -3.49 19.41 0.23
C THR A 211 -2.00 19.61 0.43
N ARG A 212 -1.49 19.50 1.65
CA ARG A 212 -0.09 19.75 2.02
C ARG A 212 0.45 18.62 2.86
N PRO A 213 1.20 17.66 2.26
CA PRO A 213 1.73 16.49 2.96
C PRO A 213 2.68 16.81 4.12
N GLU A 214 3.30 18.00 4.10
CA GLU A 214 4.20 18.49 5.16
C GLU A 214 3.47 18.97 6.42
N THR A 215 2.13 19.03 6.39
CA THR A 215 1.34 19.47 7.55
C THR A 215 1.60 18.55 8.75
N PRO A 216 1.93 19.08 9.94
CA PRO A 216 1.98 18.30 11.16
C PRO A 216 0.64 17.62 11.42
N SER A 217 0.62 16.30 11.47
CA SER A 217 -0.61 15.53 11.45
C SER A 217 -0.52 14.32 12.35
N GLY A 218 -1.61 14.03 13.08
CA GLY A 218 -1.68 12.89 13.97
C GLY A 218 -0.94 13.08 15.29
N VAL A 219 -0.99 12.07 16.13
CA VAL A 219 -0.33 12.06 17.44
C VAL A 219 0.09 10.65 17.87
N LEU A 220 1.23 10.59 18.54
CA LEU A 220 1.59 9.56 19.48
C LEU A 220 1.51 10.15 20.88
N ALA A 221 0.76 9.53 21.78
CA ALA A 221 0.54 10.00 23.15
C ALA A 221 0.69 8.88 24.17
N SER A 222 1.06 9.22 25.38
CA SER A 222 1.20 8.26 26.51
C SER A 222 0.43 8.76 27.72
N TRP A 223 -0.05 7.80 28.55
CA TRP A 223 -0.78 8.05 29.79
C TRP A 223 -0.34 7.04 30.85
N ASP A 224 -0.17 7.47 32.09
CA ASP A 224 0.37 6.65 33.19
C ASP A 224 -0.70 5.85 33.97
N GLY A 225 -1.95 5.88 33.51
CA GLY A 225 -3.06 5.22 34.17
C GLY A 225 -3.71 6.04 35.30
N ARG A 226 -3.23 7.25 35.59
CA ARG A 226 -3.67 8.05 36.75
C ARG A 226 -3.83 9.54 36.44
N ALA A 227 -3.00 10.10 35.59
CA ALA A 227 -3.02 11.53 35.26
C ALA A 227 -4.36 12.00 34.66
N ASP A 228 -4.69 13.25 34.86
CA ASP A 228 -5.90 13.86 34.30
C ASP A 228 -5.83 14.15 32.79
N ALA A 229 -4.63 14.06 32.21
CA ALA A 229 -4.39 14.32 30.78
C ALA A 229 -3.35 13.37 30.21
N TRP A 230 -3.39 13.21 28.90
CA TRP A 230 -2.37 12.51 28.12
C TRP A 230 -1.15 13.40 27.90
N THR A 231 0.02 12.77 27.76
CA THR A 231 1.26 13.44 27.35
C THR A 231 1.49 13.19 25.87
N VAL A 232 1.58 14.27 25.07
CA VAL A 232 1.94 14.18 23.65
C VAL A 232 3.42 13.86 23.51
N VAL A 233 3.73 12.74 22.87
CA VAL A 233 5.09 12.29 22.62
C VAL A 233 5.62 12.87 21.30
N ARG A 234 4.80 12.77 20.23
CA ARG A 234 5.20 13.23 18.90
C ARG A 234 3.99 13.54 18.02
N ARG A 235 4.12 14.56 17.17
CA ARG A 235 3.12 14.98 16.18
C ARG A 235 3.48 14.37 14.82
N ASN A 236 3.03 13.14 14.59
CA ASN A 236 3.06 12.43 13.29
C ASN A 236 1.92 11.41 13.26
N GLN A 237 1.64 10.89 12.07
CA GLN A 237 0.70 9.81 11.87
C GLN A 237 1.31 8.49 12.36
N PHE A 238 0.57 7.75 13.19
CA PHE A 238 0.94 6.41 13.65
C PHE A 238 -0.29 5.52 13.65
N THR A 239 -0.13 4.27 13.23
CA THR A 239 -1.24 3.31 13.14
C THR A 239 -0.96 1.96 13.84
N GLU A 240 0.24 1.73 14.27
CA GLU A 240 0.58 0.56 15.08
C GLU A 240 1.27 0.98 16.37
N VAL A 241 0.82 0.39 17.48
CA VAL A 241 1.53 0.36 18.75
C VAL A 241 1.53 -1.09 19.21
N THR A 242 2.71 -1.66 19.46
CA THR A 242 2.87 -3.06 19.87
C THR A 242 4.16 -3.27 20.66
N GLY A 243 4.50 -4.50 20.96
CA GLY A 243 5.75 -4.91 21.57
C GLY A 243 6.06 -6.38 21.28
N PRO A 244 7.11 -6.97 21.87
CA PRO A 244 7.49 -8.37 21.63
C PRO A 244 6.38 -9.38 21.90
N GLY A 245 5.46 -9.06 22.81
CA GLY A 245 4.32 -9.92 23.16
C GLY A 245 3.15 -9.87 22.19
N GLY A 246 3.12 -8.92 21.26
CA GLY A 246 2.08 -8.80 20.24
C GLY A 246 0.66 -8.84 20.82
N LEU A 247 -0.20 -9.68 20.26
CA LEU A 247 -1.62 -9.83 20.66
C LEU A 247 -1.83 -10.21 22.13
N LEU A 248 -0.84 -10.83 22.77
CA LEU A 248 -0.93 -11.34 24.14
C LEU A 248 -0.44 -10.33 25.18
N GLY A 249 0.08 -9.17 24.74
CA GLY A 249 0.79 -8.22 25.59
C GLY A 249 2.19 -8.71 25.97
N ASN A 250 3.04 -7.78 26.36
CA ASN A 250 4.43 -8.06 26.75
C ASN A 250 4.51 -9.03 27.94
N ALA A 251 5.43 -9.97 27.87
CA ALA A 251 5.66 -10.93 28.96
C ALA A 251 6.30 -10.26 30.16
N SER A 252 7.18 -9.29 29.95
CA SER A 252 7.81 -8.45 30.96
C SER A 252 7.42 -6.98 30.78
N PRO A 253 6.18 -6.57 31.13
CA PRO A 253 5.65 -5.25 30.80
C PRO A 253 6.47 -4.08 31.35
N ALA A 254 7.28 -4.30 32.39
CA ALA A 254 8.12 -3.26 32.97
C ALA A 254 9.39 -2.97 32.16
N THR A 255 9.88 -3.92 31.37
CA THR A 255 11.18 -3.85 30.70
C THR A 255 11.15 -4.08 29.21
N ASP A 256 10.16 -4.85 28.69
CA ASP A 256 10.03 -5.09 27.27
C ASP A 256 9.78 -3.75 26.53
N PRO A 257 10.41 -3.53 25.37
CA PRO A 257 10.20 -2.30 24.60
C PRO A 257 8.78 -2.21 24.03
N LEU A 258 8.33 -0.99 23.76
CA LEU A 258 7.18 -0.73 22.89
C LEU A 258 7.67 -0.17 21.56
N TRP A 259 7.00 -0.59 20.49
CA TRP A 259 7.26 -0.16 19.14
C TRP A 259 6.01 0.52 18.57
N THR A 260 6.21 1.61 17.85
CA THR A 260 5.15 2.24 17.11
C THR A 260 5.63 2.63 15.72
N ILE A 261 4.83 2.31 14.71
CA ILE A 261 5.13 2.60 13.31
C ILE A 261 4.17 3.68 12.81
N GLY A 262 4.75 4.64 12.15
CA GLY A 262 4.06 5.74 11.51
C GLY A 262 4.86 6.29 10.33
N TRP A 263 4.47 7.46 9.85
CA TRP A 263 5.12 8.12 8.73
C TRP A 263 4.93 9.63 8.75
N ASP A 264 5.73 10.30 7.95
CA ASP A 264 5.51 11.65 7.47
C ASP A 264 5.81 11.71 5.95
N HIS A 265 5.74 12.88 5.35
CA HIS A 265 6.06 13.08 3.93
C HIS A 265 7.50 12.69 3.55
N ARG A 266 8.41 12.58 4.52
CA ARG A 266 9.83 12.27 4.32
C ARG A 266 10.13 10.77 4.31
N SER A 267 9.58 10.03 5.27
CA SER A 267 9.95 8.62 5.52
C SER A 267 8.95 7.90 6.39
N LEU A 268 9.15 6.60 6.62
CA LEU A 268 8.55 5.90 7.75
C LEU A 268 9.24 6.35 9.05
N ILE A 269 8.52 6.22 10.16
CA ILE A 269 8.97 6.56 11.50
C ILE A 269 8.74 5.35 12.39
N LEU A 270 9.82 4.82 12.98
CA LEU A 270 9.77 3.82 14.03
C LEU A 270 10.13 4.52 15.34
N MET A 271 9.18 4.61 16.28
CA MET A 271 9.45 5.05 17.63
C MET A 271 9.59 3.84 18.56
N VAL A 272 10.53 3.90 19.46
CA VAL A 272 10.81 2.84 20.43
C VAL A 272 10.81 3.43 21.83
N LEU A 273 9.94 2.94 22.70
CA LEU A 273 10.01 3.22 24.13
C LEU A 273 10.86 2.12 24.78
N ALA A 274 11.97 2.51 25.37
CA ALA A 274 12.87 1.62 26.11
C ALA A 274 13.46 2.37 27.29
N ASP A 275 13.53 1.71 28.46
CA ASP A 275 14.04 2.29 29.69
C ASP A 275 13.40 3.67 30.03
N GLY A 276 12.10 3.80 29.79
CA GLY A 276 11.33 5.01 30.02
C GLY A 276 11.63 6.17 29.06
N ARG A 277 12.35 5.94 27.96
CA ARG A 277 12.72 6.97 26.97
C ARG A 277 12.26 6.59 25.58
N TRP A 278 11.83 7.58 24.80
CA TRP A 278 11.48 7.44 23.39
C TRP A 278 12.70 7.67 22.50
N HIS A 279 12.90 6.75 21.56
CA HIS A 279 13.94 6.81 20.53
C HIS A 279 13.28 6.79 19.16
N ALA A 280 13.75 7.61 18.23
CA ALA A 280 13.23 7.73 16.88
C ALA A 280 14.21 7.13 15.88
N TYR A 281 13.67 6.41 14.90
CA TYR A 281 14.37 5.88 13.73
C TYR A 281 13.54 6.19 12.48
N ARG A 282 14.21 6.34 11.35
CA ARG A 282 13.56 6.52 10.04
C ARG A 282 13.84 5.35 9.14
N LEU A 283 12.82 4.89 8.41
CA LEU A 283 12.93 3.81 7.45
C LEU A 283 12.53 4.32 6.07
N PRO A 284 13.15 3.79 4.99
CA PRO A 284 12.75 4.17 3.64
C PRO A 284 11.35 3.63 3.30
N LYS A 285 10.64 4.34 2.43
CA LYS A 285 9.36 3.94 1.85
C LYS A 285 9.56 3.23 0.52
N SER A 286 8.74 2.24 0.22
CA SER A 286 8.70 1.59 -1.08
C SER A 286 7.56 2.10 -1.96
N SER A 287 6.47 2.57 -1.35
CA SER A 287 5.31 3.18 -2.00
C SER A 287 5.07 4.57 -1.45
N HIS A 288 4.33 5.40 -2.18
CA HIS A 288 3.84 6.71 -1.75
C HIS A 288 2.31 6.78 -1.68
N SER A 289 1.62 5.65 -1.76
CA SER A 289 0.15 5.61 -1.76
C SER A 289 -0.49 6.33 -0.58
N TYR A 290 0.22 6.40 0.55
CA TYR A 290 -0.29 6.94 1.82
C TYR A 290 0.59 8.05 2.40
N ASP A 291 1.26 8.84 1.55
CA ASP A 291 2.14 9.93 2.01
C ASP A 291 1.39 11.20 2.44
N GLY A 292 0.09 11.25 2.27
CA GLY A 292 -0.72 12.38 2.69
C GLY A 292 -0.77 12.55 4.20
N ALA A 293 -1.07 13.78 4.65
CA ALA A 293 -1.22 14.13 6.07
C ALA A 293 -2.66 13.96 6.59
N HIS A 294 -3.61 13.50 5.75
CA HIS A 294 -4.99 13.27 6.16
C HIS A 294 -5.15 12.02 7.01
N GLY A 295 -6.19 11.97 7.84
CA GLY A 295 -6.46 10.88 8.78
C GLY A 295 -7.14 9.64 8.19
N TRP A 296 -7.24 9.53 6.86
CA TRP A 296 -7.89 8.41 6.18
C TRP A 296 -6.86 7.54 5.50
N ASN A 297 -6.77 6.32 5.96
CA ASN A 297 -5.78 5.36 5.54
C ASN A 297 -6.28 3.96 5.81
N THR A 298 -6.27 3.08 4.83
CA THR A 298 -6.73 1.70 4.90
C THR A 298 -5.60 0.68 4.91
N GLU A 299 -4.39 1.08 4.59
CA GLU A 299 -3.20 0.28 4.85
C GLU A 299 -2.68 0.60 6.26
N TRP A 300 -2.68 -0.40 7.12
CA TRP A 300 -2.21 -0.22 8.48
C TRP A 300 -0.95 -1.04 8.71
N PRO A 301 0.18 -0.37 9.03
CA PRO A 301 1.39 -1.09 9.38
C PRO A 301 1.13 -2.03 10.55
N ARG A 302 1.73 -3.19 10.49
CA ARG A 302 1.64 -4.21 11.52
C ARG A 302 2.98 -4.87 11.74
N ILE A 303 3.27 -5.25 12.99
CA ILE A 303 4.39 -6.09 13.36
C ILE A 303 3.81 -7.33 14.03
N ARG A 304 3.95 -8.49 13.40
CA ARG A 304 3.30 -9.75 13.83
C ARG A 304 4.21 -10.96 13.75
N GLU A 305 3.93 -11.88 14.63
CA GLU A 305 4.43 -13.24 14.60
C GLU A 305 3.85 -14.03 13.42
N ILE A 306 4.70 -14.68 12.64
CA ILE A 306 4.30 -15.55 11.52
C ILE A 306 4.96 -16.94 11.57
N GLY A 307 5.61 -17.31 12.68
CA GLY A 307 6.32 -18.59 12.85
C GLY A 307 7.73 -18.60 12.32
N GLU A 308 8.30 -17.44 12.03
CA GLU A 308 9.72 -17.25 11.68
C GLU A 308 10.51 -16.74 12.90
N GLU A 309 11.85 -16.73 12.79
CA GLU A 309 12.73 -16.18 13.83
C GLU A 309 12.42 -14.71 14.08
N ASP A 310 12.35 -13.92 13.02
CA ASP A 310 11.95 -12.51 13.06
C ASP A 310 10.43 -12.36 12.94
N LEU A 311 9.92 -11.23 13.40
CA LEU A 311 8.54 -10.83 13.14
C LEU A 311 8.43 -10.31 11.69
N LEU A 312 7.25 -10.44 11.10
CA LEU A 312 6.92 -9.75 9.86
C LEU A 312 6.40 -8.34 10.19
N MET A 313 6.96 -7.34 9.54
CA MET A 313 6.41 -5.99 9.52
C MET A 313 5.93 -5.67 8.10
N THR A 314 4.75 -5.03 8.00
CA THR A 314 4.21 -4.48 6.76
C THR A 314 4.16 -2.96 6.85
N MET A 315 4.61 -2.26 5.81
CA MET A 315 4.47 -0.80 5.74
C MET A 315 4.75 -0.26 4.33
N HIS A 316 3.85 0.57 3.82
CA HIS A 316 4.00 1.31 2.56
C HIS A 316 4.58 0.47 1.42
N GLY A 317 3.94 -0.65 1.14
CA GLY A 317 4.29 -1.53 0.03
C GLY A 317 5.55 -2.36 0.24
N ALA A 318 6.03 -2.55 1.46
CA ALA A 318 7.18 -3.39 1.76
C ALA A 318 6.92 -4.37 2.90
N PHE A 319 7.39 -5.60 2.72
CA PHE A 319 7.57 -6.58 3.77
C PHE A 319 8.96 -6.44 4.39
N TRP A 320 9.03 -6.56 5.73
CA TRP A 320 10.24 -6.38 6.49
C TRP A 320 10.46 -7.55 7.46
N ARG A 321 11.72 -7.96 7.64
CA ARG A 321 12.13 -8.74 8.81
C ARG A 321 12.34 -7.78 9.96
N PHE A 322 11.62 -7.99 11.05
CA PHE A 322 11.68 -7.17 12.25
C PHE A 322 12.19 -7.99 13.43
N PRO A 323 13.39 -7.69 13.97
CA PRO A 323 13.98 -8.47 15.06
C PRO A 323 13.12 -8.44 16.32
N ARG A 324 12.83 -9.60 16.91
CA ARG A 324 12.03 -9.71 18.15
C ARG A 324 12.60 -8.95 19.34
N GLY A 325 13.91 -8.78 19.40
CA GLY A 325 14.59 -8.07 20.46
C GLY A 325 14.98 -6.64 20.11
N PHE A 326 14.33 -6.03 19.11
CA PHE A 326 14.65 -4.67 18.67
C PHE A 326 14.57 -3.67 19.83
N SER A 327 15.67 -3.00 20.13
CA SER A 327 15.79 -1.95 21.16
C SER A 327 16.93 -1.00 20.80
N PRO A 328 17.04 0.17 21.42
CA PRO A 328 18.10 1.15 21.07
C PRO A 328 19.53 0.62 21.13
N GLY A 329 19.83 -0.29 22.06
CA GLY A 329 21.14 -0.97 22.18
C GLY A 329 21.26 -2.25 21.33
N LYS A 330 20.21 -2.65 20.63
CA LYS A 330 20.13 -3.85 19.77
C LYS A 330 19.19 -3.61 18.60
N SER A 331 19.56 -2.68 17.74
CA SER A 331 18.70 -2.21 16.65
C SER A 331 19.12 -2.70 15.26
N ALA A 332 20.14 -3.56 15.15
CA ALA A 332 20.50 -4.21 13.90
C ALA A 332 19.51 -5.33 13.52
N GLY A 333 19.53 -5.74 12.24
CA GLY A 333 18.74 -6.87 11.71
C GLY A 333 17.42 -6.49 11.06
N LEU A 334 16.94 -5.26 11.25
CA LEU A 334 15.79 -4.77 10.49
C LEU A 334 16.16 -4.64 9.01
N THR A 335 15.50 -5.41 8.15
CA THR A 335 15.78 -5.45 6.70
C THR A 335 14.52 -5.62 5.88
N PRO A 336 14.44 -5.00 4.67
CA PRO A 336 13.33 -5.27 3.74
C PRO A 336 13.43 -6.69 3.17
N ARG A 337 12.28 -7.29 2.85
CA ARG A 337 12.18 -8.62 2.20
C ARG A 337 11.87 -8.47 0.72
N SER A 338 10.71 -7.89 0.42
CA SER A 338 10.23 -7.63 -0.94
C SER A 338 9.16 -6.54 -0.91
N ASN A 339 8.73 -6.09 -2.09
CA ASN A 339 7.66 -5.10 -2.21
C ASN A 339 6.36 -5.75 -2.65
N TYR A 340 5.23 -5.27 -2.09
CA TYR A 340 3.88 -5.71 -2.45
C TYR A 340 3.06 -4.54 -3.03
N LEU A 341 1.97 -4.90 -3.74
CA LEU A 341 1.02 -3.96 -4.33
C LEU A 341 -0.34 -3.95 -3.65
N LYS A 342 -0.73 -5.04 -2.99
CA LYS A 342 -1.98 -5.10 -2.24
C LYS A 342 -1.98 -4.08 -1.09
N VAL A 343 -3.17 -3.69 -0.64
CA VAL A 343 -3.37 -2.87 0.56
C VAL A 343 -3.72 -3.80 1.72
N ILE A 344 -2.89 -3.80 2.74
CA ILE A 344 -2.97 -4.74 3.87
C ILE A 344 -3.43 -3.99 5.12
N GLY A 345 -4.57 -4.37 5.67
CA GLY A 345 -5.10 -3.83 6.93
C GLY A 345 -4.57 -4.57 8.16
N ASP A 346 -4.47 -5.89 8.10
CA ASP A 346 -3.94 -6.74 9.15
C ASP A 346 -3.51 -8.10 8.60
N PHE A 347 -2.79 -8.90 9.39
CA PHE A 347 -2.44 -10.26 9.02
C PHE A 347 -2.16 -11.14 10.25
N ALA A 348 -2.21 -12.45 10.04
CA ALA A 348 -1.86 -13.43 11.03
C ALA A 348 -1.34 -14.72 10.37
N ARG A 349 -0.62 -15.55 11.13
CA ARG A 349 -0.36 -16.93 10.72
C ARG A 349 -1.63 -17.77 10.92
N TRP A 350 -2.01 -18.54 9.92
CA TRP A 350 -3.10 -19.50 9.95
C TRP A 350 -2.67 -20.82 9.31
N GLY A 351 -2.50 -21.86 10.12
CA GLY A 351 -1.89 -23.10 9.66
C GLY A 351 -0.44 -22.88 9.22
N ASP A 352 -0.14 -23.27 8.00
CA ASP A 352 1.16 -23.13 7.34
C ASP A 352 1.30 -21.86 6.48
N GLN A 353 0.25 -21.01 6.43
CA GLN A 353 0.19 -19.80 5.62
C GLN A 353 0.16 -18.53 6.47
N VAL A 354 0.55 -17.43 5.88
CA VAL A 354 0.22 -16.09 6.37
C VAL A 354 -1.05 -15.63 5.65
N VAL A 355 -2.03 -15.19 6.41
CA VAL A 355 -3.30 -14.68 5.90
C VAL A 355 -3.32 -13.18 6.04
N PHE A 356 -3.33 -12.47 4.93
CA PHE A 356 -3.46 -11.03 4.88
C PHE A 356 -4.92 -10.63 4.68
N GLY A 357 -5.43 -9.77 5.55
CA GLY A 357 -6.68 -9.07 5.34
C GLY A 357 -6.42 -7.85 4.47
N CYS A 358 -6.95 -7.85 3.26
CA CYS A 358 -6.68 -6.86 2.23
C CYS A 358 -7.94 -6.11 1.81
N ASP A 359 -7.75 -4.91 1.25
CA ASP A 359 -8.79 -4.07 0.72
C ASP A 359 -8.50 -3.69 -0.72
N ASP A 360 -9.37 -4.05 -1.65
CA ASP A 360 -9.13 -3.84 -3.06
C ASP A 360 -9.58 -2.44 -3.51
N THR A 361 -10.84 -2.07 -3.31
CA THR A 361 -11.34 -0.76 -3.73
C THR A 361 -12.22 -0.12 -2.69
N ALA A 362 -12.24 1.22 -2.61
CA ALA A 362 -13.14 1.99 -1.78
C ALA A 362 -14.26 2.62 -2.59
N ARG A 363 -15.41 2.86 -1.96
CA ARG A 363 -16.54 3.54 -2.57
C ARG A 363 -16.26 4.99 -2.92
N SER A 364 -15.59 5.68 -2.03
CA SER A 364 -15.31 7.11 -2.09
C SER A 364 -13.87 7.36 -1.74
N GLU A 365 -13.04 7.40 -2.73
CA GLU A 365 -11.68 7.86 -2.60
C GLU A 365 -11.67 9.38 -2.71
N PHE A 366 -11.76 10.09 -1.61
CA PHE A 366 -12.17 11.49 -1.58
C PHE A 366 -11.18 12.49 -2.17
N LEU A 367 -9.95 12.13 -2.38
CA LEU A 367 -8.99 12.99 -3.10
C LEU A 367 -8.52 12.37 -4.41
N ASN A 368 -9.01 11.19 -4.74
CA ASN A 368 -8.59 10.47 -5.92
C ASN A 368 -9.45 10.83 -7.14
N LYS A 369 -9.38 12.10 -7.57
CA LYS A 369 -10.07 12.62 -8.74
C LYS A 369 -9.09 12.80 -9.87
N ARG A 370 -8.79 11.73 -10.60
CA ARG A 370 -7.81 11.75 -11.69
C ARG A 370 -8.49 11.75 -13.04
N ARG A 371 -7.97 12.58 -13.96
CA ARG A 371 -8.40 12.58 -15.36
C ARG A 371 -8.24 11.23 -16.03
N ALA A 372 -7.20 10.49 -15.70
CA ALA A 372 -6.98 9.15 -16.23
C ALA A 372 -8.09 8.16 -15.88
N LYS A 373 -8.84 8.35 -14.80
CA LYS A 373 -10.10 7.64 -14.54
C LYS A 373 -11.24 8.08 -15.44
N GLY A 374 -11.11 9.21 -16.12
CA GLY A 374 -12.17 9.81 -16.93
C GLY A 374 -13.34 10.28 -16.06
N THR A 375 -14.55 10.15 -16.61
CA THR A 375 -15.80 10.50 -15.92
C THR A 375 -16.41 9.32 -15.16
N LEU A 376 -15.71 8.18 -15.06
CA LEU A 376 -16.20 7.02 -14.35
C LEU A 376 -16.40 7.36 -12.88
N ALA A 377 -17.55 6.98 -12.33
CA ALA A 377 -17.82 7.09 -10.92
C ALA A 377 -16.76 6.32 -10.12
N ALA A 378 -16.47 6.82 -8.93
CA ALA A 378 -15.61 6.11 -7.99
C ALA A 378 -16.08 4.64 -7.84
N PRO A 379 -15.18 3.68 -7.57
CA PRO A 379 -15.49 2.25 -7.57
C PRO A 379 -16.58 1.98 -6.55
N GLY A 380 -17.30 2.42 -5.86
CA GLY A 380 -18.36 2.03 -4.93
C GLY A 380 -17.78 1.49 -3.62
N GLN A 381 -18.51 0.54 -3.03
CA GLN A 381 -18.11 -0.03 -1.75
C GLN A 381 -16.84 -0.86 -1.87
N SER A 382 -16.10 -0.94 -0.76
CA SER A 382 -14.93 -1.78 -0.64
C SER A 382 -15.26 -3.27 -0.64
N GLN A 383 -14.24 -4.01 -1.00
CA GLN A 383 -14.21 -5.46 -0.89
C GLN A 383 -12.98 -5.87 -0.08
N SER A 384 -13.20 -6.08 1.20
CA SER A 384 -12.19 -6.74 2.02
C SER A 384 -12.11 -8.21 1.64
N ASN A 385 -10.90 -8.73 1.62
CA ASN A 385 -10.64 -10.12 1.23
C ASN A 385 -9.49 -10.71 2.04
N LEU A 386 -9.36 -12.03 2.00
CA LEU A 386 -8.29 -12.77 2.65
C LEU A 386 -7.34 -13.33 1.59
N TRP A 387 -6.06 -12.94 1.68
CA TRP A 387 -5.01 -13.42 0.80
C TRP A 387 -4.11 -14.40 1.56
N PHE A 388 -4.14 -15.66 1.16
CA PHE A 388 -3.39 -16.74 1.77
C PHE A 388 -2.05 -16.90 1.05
N VAL A 389 -0.95 -16.69 1.76
CA VAL A 389 0.40 -16.66 1.20
C VAL A 389 1.33 -17.59 1.98
N PRO A 390 1.99 -18.54 1.32
CA PRO A 390 3.07 -19.29 1.96
C PRO A 390 4.20 -18.35 2.42
N PRO A 391 4.74 -18.49 3.64
CA PRO A 391 5.81 -17.61 4.15
C PRO A 391 7.00 -17.48 3.20
N ALA A 392 7.38 -18.56 2.49
CA ALA A 392 8.47 -18.58 1.53
C ALA A 392 8.26 -17.66 0.31
N GLU A 393 7.02 -17.26 0.01
CA GLU A 393 6.74 -16.34 -1.10
C GLU A 393 6.99 -14.87 -0.72
N LEU A 394 7.03 -14.54 0.57
CA LEU A 394 7.22 -13.16 1.05
C LEU A 394 8.55 -12.53 0.62
N ASP A 395 9.52 -13.32 0.20
CA ASP A 395 10.82 -12.85 -0.32
C ASP A 395 10.85 -12.72 -1.86
N ARG A 396 9.75 -13.05 -2.55
CA ARG A 396 9.73 -13.24 -4.02
C ARG A 396 8.82 -12.27 -4.79
N PHE A 397 8.19 -11.33 -4.11
CA PHE A 397 7.36 -10.32 -4.76
C PHE A 397 8.20 -9.26 -5.49
N GLY A 398 7.81 -8.01 -5.43
CA GLY A 398 8.54 -6.94 -6.12
C GLY A 398 9.95 -6.68 -5.58
N PRO A 399 10.79 -6.01 -6.36
CA PRO A 399 12.17 -5.73 -6.00
C PRO A 399 12.25 -4.84 -4.78
N VAL A 400 13.25 -5.05 -3.95
CA VAL A 400 13.52 -4.23 -2.77
C VAL A 400 13.94 -2.82 -3.21
N LEU A 401 13.07 -1.85 -2.99
CA LEU A 401 13.29 -0.43 -3.24
C LEU A 401 13.01 0.35 -1.96
N GLY A 402 13.72 1.44 -1.77
CA GLY A 402 13.48 2.30 -0.63
C GLY A 402 13.94 3.73 -0.88
N ARG A 403 13.16 4.69 -0.41
CA ARG A 403 13.50 6.11 -0.52
C ARG A 403 12.94 6.90 0.63
N GLY A 404 13.60 8.00 0.95
CA GLY A 404 13.16 8.88 2.02
C GLY A 404 14.22 9.89 2.41
N ALA A 405 13.86 10.79 3.31
CA ALA A 405 14.72 11.86 3.76
C ALA A 405 14.82 11.91 5.28
N VAL A 406 15.97 12.38 5.75
CA VAL A 406 16.11 12.87 7.12
C VAL A 406 15.81 14.36 7.18
N TRP A 407 16.11 15.09 6.10
CA TRP A 407 15.75 16.50 5.87
C TRP A 407 15.12 16.65 4.49
N LEU A 408 14.08 17.42 4.36
CA LEU A 408 13.42 17.70 3.09
C LEU A 408 12.91 19.14 3.05
N GLU A 409 13.73 20.02 2.45
CA GLU A 409 13.46 21.46 2.31
C GLU A 409 13.12 22.16 3.64
N GLU A 410 13.81 21.79 4.71
CA GLU A 410 13.53 22.26 6.07
C GLU A 410 14.76 22.88 6.76
N PRO A 411 14.57 23.65 7.84
CA PRO A 411 15.67 24.16 8.66
C PRO A 411 16.50 23.02 9.28
N VAL A 412 17.83 23.13 9.19
CA VAL A 412 18.79 22.21 9.80
C VAL A 412 19.73 22.99 10.70
N ARG A 413 19.95 22.54 11.93
CA ARG A 413 20.86 23.17 12.88
C ARG A 413 22.25 22.58 12.78
N ALA A 414 23.25 23.46 12.88
CA ALA A 414 24.66 23.09 12.89
C ALA A 414 24.99 22.11 14.01
N GLY A 415 25.70 21.03 13.68
CA GLY A 415 26.17 20.04 14.66
C GLY A 415 25.08 19.13 15.25
N GLU A 416 23.79 19.39 15.05
CA GLU A 416 22.73 18.48 15.49
C GLU A 416 22.65 17.25 14.58
N PRO A 417 22.61 16.01 15.14
CA PRO A 417 22.42 14.84 14.31
C PRO A 417 20.97 14.73 13.85
N SER A 418 20.77 14.26 12.61
CA SER A 418 19.47 13.83 12.16
C SER A 418 18.98 12.60 12.93
N ASP A 419 17.66 12.27 12.83
CA ASP A 419 17.18 10.94 13.17
C ASP A 419 18.03 9.89 12.43
N PRO A 420 18.36 8.73 13.05
CA PRO A 420 18.96 7.61 12.35
C PRO A 420 18.08 7.12 11.21
N PHE A 421 18.67 6.95 10.01
CA PHE A 421 17.99 6.39 8.83
C PHE A 421 18.51 4.97 8.56
N LEU A 422 17.63 4.03 8.24
CA LEU A 422 18.03 2.66 7.96
C LEU A 422 19.05 2.61 6.80
N PHE A 423 20.16 1.89 7.01
CA PHE A 423 21.23 1.79 6.04
C PHE A 423 21.44 0.35 5.53
N ALA A 424 21.00 -0.65 6.30
CA ALA A 424 21.09 -2.05 5.97
C ALA A 424 20.03 -2.53 4.96
N GLY A 425 20.30 -3.66 4.31
CA GLY A 425 19.32 -4.40 3.49
C GLY A 425 19.20 -3.95 2.03
N TYR A 426 20.03 -3.00 1.56
CA TYR A 426 20.02 -2.51 0.18
C TYR A 426 21.41 -2.63 -0.45
N ALA A 427 21.45 -3.18 -1.66
CA ALA A 427 22.70 -3.37 -2.40
C ALA A 427 23.24 -2.07 -3.00
N ARG A 428 22.33 -1.16 -3.43
CA ARG A 428 22.69 0.13 -4.03
C ARG A 428 22.09 1.23 -3.16
N ARG A 429 22.93 2.14 -2.71
CA ARG A 429 22.54 3.23 -1.81
C ARG A 429 23.11 4.54 -2.32
N GLY A 430 22.26 5.54 -2.47
CA GLY A 430 22.65 6.90 -2.87
C GLY A 430 22.04 7.94 -1.94
N LEU A 431 22.72 9.06 -1.81
CA LEU A 431 22.30 10.21 -1.03
C LEU A 431 22.37 11.46 -1.91
N HIS A 432 21.27 12.15 -2.05
CA HIS A 432 21.23 13.51 -2.59
C HIS A 432 21.27 14.51 -1.44
N LEU A 433 22.17 15.47 -1.53
CA LEU A 433 22.24 16.61 -0.62
C LEU A 433 21.98 17.88 -1.42
N ALA A 434 21.18 18.80 -0.86
CA ALA A 434 20.95 20.13 -1.43
C ALA A 434 20.73 21.13 -0.30
N HIS A 435 21.16 22.39 -0.50
CA HIS A 435 20.94 23.47 0.44
C HIS A 435 20.95 24.85 -0.22
N ASP A 436 20.44 25.85 0.51
CA ASP A 436 20.34 27.24 0.07
C ASP A 436 21.43 28.20 0.65
N ALA A 437 22.34 27.66 1.48
CA ALA A 437 23.41 28.47 2.08
C ALA A 437 24.33 29.06 1.04
N GLY A 438 24.69 30.35 1.18
CA GLY A 438 25.54 31.09 0.24
C GLY A 438 27.04 30.69 0.24
N ARG A 439 27.41 29.60 0.93
CA ARG A 439 28.76 29.03 1.00
C ARG A 439 28.71 27.50 0.97
N GLU A 440 29.88 26.89 0.72
CA GLU A 440 30.04 25.44 0.80
C GLU A 440 29.62 24.91 2.19
N VAL A 441 28.90 23.82 2.21
CA VAL A 441 28.47 23.09 3.42
C VAL A 441 29.16 21.74 3.47
N THR A 442 29.69 21.38 4.63
CA THR A 442 30.21 20.05 4.89
C THR A 442 29.20 19.25 5.72
N VAL A 443 28.73 18.13 5.16
CA VAL A 443 27.85 17.19 5.86
C VAL A 443 28.68 15.98 6.30
N THR A 444 28.77 15.78 7.61
CA THR A 444 29.37 14.58 8.20
C THR A 444 28.36 13.44 8.17
N VAL A 445 28.76 12.32 7.60
CA VAL A 445 28.02 11.07 7.60
C VAL A 445 28.56 10.21 8.71
N GLU A 446 27.70 9.84 9.67
CA GLU A 446 28.01 8.93 10.76
C GLU A 446 27.26 7.63 10.60
N VAL A 447 27.87 6.49 10.94
CA VAL A 447 27.29 5.15 10.85
C VAL A 447 27.34 4.44 12.20
N ASP A 448 26.22 3.82 12.56
CA ASP A 448 26.15 2.81 13.61
C ASP A 448 26.19 1.44 12.93
N ARG A 449 27.33 0.75 13.03
CA ARG A 449 27.55 -0.52 12.32
C ARG A 449 26.82 -1.68 12.96
N ALA A 450 26.80 -1.73 14.27
CA ALA A 450 26.28 -2.85 15.04
C ALA A 450 24.83 -2.67 15.51
N GLY A 451 24.26 -1.47 15.36
CA GLY A 451 22.95 -1.13 15.89
C GLY A 451 22.96 -1.05 17.43
N ASP A 452 24.10 -0.71 18.01
CA ASP A 452 24.30 -0.63 19.47
C ASP A 452 24.34 0.82 19.99
N GLY A 453 24.09 1.79 19.09
CA GLY A 453 24.15 3.21 19.41
C GLY A 453 25.56 3.81 19.33
N THR A 454 26.57 3.03 18.90
CA THR A 454 27.93 3.49 18.73
C THR A 454 28.14 4.11 17.36
N TRP A 455 28.19 5.45 17.32
CA TRP A 455 28.32 6.22 16.08
C TRP A 455 29.78 6.49 15.74
N ARG A 456 30.14 6.30 14.48
CA ARG A 456 31.46 6.60 13.95
C ARG A 456 31.34 7.40 12.66
N GLU A 457 32.22 8.38 12.44
CA GLU A 457 32.33 9.09 11.18
C GLU A 457 32.64 8.09 10.05
N LEU A 458 31.82 8.06 9.03
CA LEU A 458 32.04 7.29 7.80
C LEU A 458 32.81 8.14 6.80
N ARG A 459 32.35 9.37 6.54
CA ARG A 459 33.00 10.35 5.66
C ARG A 459 32.38 11.74 5.78
N ARG A 460 33.04 12.72 5.18
CA ARG A 460 32.55 14.09 5.03
C ARG A 460 32.24 14.40 3.60
N LEU A 461 31.07 14.95 3.35
CA LEU A 461 30.56 15.30 2.02
C LEU A 461 30.50 16.81 1.89
N ARG A 462 31.05 17.35 0.79
CA ARG A 462 31.04 18.80 0.49
C ARG A 462 29.99 19.08 -0.55
N VAL A 463 29.12 20.04 -0.27
CA VAL A 463 28.06 20.51 -1.17
C VAL A 463 28.35 21.97 -1.49
N PRO A 464 28.45 22.36 -2.78
CA PRO A 464 28.74 23.73 -3.18
C PRO A 464 27.73 24.74 -2.65
N ALA A 465 28.09 26.02 -2.59
CA ALA A 465 27.21 27.12 -2.19
C ALA A 465 25.90 27.11 -3.00
N ALA A 466 24.77 27.22 -2.30
CA ALA A 466 23.42 27.15 -2.87
C ALA A 466 23.24 26.00 -3.90
N GLY A 467 23.88 24.87 -3.64
CA GLY A 467 24.03 23.78 -4.59
C GLY A 467 23.43 22.45 -4.16
N ALA A 468 23.65 21.46 -5.03
CA ALA A 468 23.29 20.09 -4.81
C ALA A 468 24.40 19.14 -5.26
N ALA A 469 24.43 17.96 -4.64
CA ALA A 469 25.36 16.89 -5.02
C ALA A 469 24.74 15.53 -4.72
N TRP A 470 25.13 14.53 -5.51
CA TRP A 470 24.75 13.14 -5.31
C TRP A 470 25.97 12.31 -4.93
N PHE A 471 25.81 11.46 -3.94
CA PHE A 471 26.87 10.64 -3.39
C PHE A 471 26.42 9.17 -3.32
N PRO A 472 27.10 8.27 -4.06
CA PRO A 472 26.91 6.84 -3.90
C PRO A 472 27.61 6.34 -2.64
N PHE A 473 27.07 5.31 -2.03
CA PHE A 473 27.73 4.53 -1.01
C PHE A 473 28.31 3.25 -1.63
N ALA A 474 29.56 2.96 -1.30
CA ALA A 474 30.20 1.72 -1.73
C ALA A 474 29.60 0.50 -0.97
N ALA A 475 29.80 -0.70 -1.53
CA ALA A 475 29.25 -1.93 -0.92
C ALA A 475 29.87 -2.22 0.45
N ASP A 476 31.13 -1.86 0.68
CA ASP A 476 31.86 -2.01 1.93
C ASP A 476 31.54 -0.94 2.99
N GLU A 477 30.88 0.15 2.61
CA GLU A 477 30.35 1.15 3.54
C GLU A 477 29.09 0.63 4.22
N ALA A 478 29.22 -0.40 5.08
CA ALA A 478 28.12 -1.10 5.69
C ALA A 478 27.80 -0.60 7.11
N GLY A 479 26.56 -0.77 7.55
CA GLY A 479 26.07 -0.47 8.89
C GLY A 479 24.57 -0.71 9.01
N ALA A 480 24.07 -0.72 10.24
CA ALA A 480 22.63 -0.80 10.50
C ALA A 480 21.96 0.54 10.22
N TRP A 481 22.55 1.63 10.70
CA TRP A 481 21.98 2.97 10.64
C TRP A 481 22.99 4.01 10.16
N VAL A 482 22.49 5.06 9.52
CA VAL A 482 23.24 6.25 9.13
C VAL A 482 22.54 7.50 9.68
N ARG A 483 23.33 8.52 10.11
CA ARG A 483 22.82 9.84 10.45
C ARG A 483 23.73 10.93 9.89
N LEU A 484 23.20 12.12 9.80
CA LEU A 484 23.90 13.25 9.17
C LEU A 484 24.02 14.43 10.14
N ARG A 485 25.13 15.20 10.00
CA ARG A 485 25.32 16.48 10.69
C ARG A 485 25.82 17.52 9.69
N ALA A 486 25.19 18.66 9.64
CA ALA A 486 25.70 19.81 8.88
C ALA A 486 26.67 20.61 9.75
N ASP A 487 27.71 21.20 9.14
CA ASP A 487 28.69 22.06 9.82
C ASP A 487 28.18 23.47 10.10
N GLN A 488 27.03 23.85 9.55
CA GLN A 488 26.38 25.15 9.73
C GLN A 488 24.87 25.05 9.67
N ASP A 489 24.18 26.11 10.15
CA ASP A 489 22.73 26.22 10.03
C ASP A 489 22.33 26.38 8.56
N LEU A 490 21.28 25.67 8.16
CA LEU A 490 20.65 25.75 6.83
C LEU A 490 19.22 26.24 7.02
N ALA A 491 18.76 27.18 6.20
CA ALA A 491 17.36 27.58 6.19
C ALA A 491 16.52 26.54 5.44
N ARG A 492 17.08 25.93 4.38
CA ARG A 492 16.46 24.86 3.61
C ARG A 492 17.52 23.80 3.28
N GLY A 493 17.51 22.72 4.05
CA GLY A 493 18.36 21.55 3.82
C GLY A 493 17.56 20.38 3.30
N THR A 494 18.12 19.64 2.36
CA THR A 494 17.60 18.37 1.86
C THR A 494 18.66 17.29 1.94
N ALA A 495 18.31 16.15 2.54
CA ALA A 495 19.09 14.93 2.53
C ALA A 495 18.17 13.76 2.21
N TRP A 496 18.15 13.39 0.92
CA TRP A 496 17.27 12.37 0.36
C TRP A 496 18.05 11.11 0.01
N PHE A 497 17.69 10.00 0.64
CA PHE A 497 18.22 8.68 0.35
C PHE A 497 17.39 7.98 -0.73
N ALA A 498 18.07 7.33 -1.66
CA ALA A 498 17.46 6.51 -2.68
C ALA A 498 18.20 5.17 -2.76
N TYR A 499 17.51 4.10 -2.43
CA TYR A 499 18.06 2.76 -2.26
C TYR A 499 17.39 1.75 -3.18
N ALA A 500 18.13 0.75 -3.61
CA ALA A 500 17.65 -0.39 -4.36
C ALA A 500 18.38 -1.67 -3.93
N GLY A 501 17.68 -2.80 -3.98
CA GLY A 501 18.27 -4.12 -4.11
C GLY A 501 18.82 -4.31 -5.53
N GLY A 502 19.13 -5.52 -5.92
CA GLY A 502 19.20 -5.89 -7.33
C GLY A 502 17.77 -6.13 -7.85
N ASP A 503 17.48 -5.79 -9.10
CA ASP A 503 16.29 -6.29 -9.79
C ASP A 503 16.73 -7.30 -10.84
N ASP A 504 16.77 -8.57 -10.46
CA ASP A 504 17.21 -9.67 -11.32
C ASP A 504 16.10 -10.20 -12.23
N ARG A 505 14.90 -9.60 -12.18
CA ARG A 505 13.79 -9.97 -13.06
C ARG A 505 14.17 -9.66 -14.52
N VAL A 506 13.83 -10.59 -15.41
CA VAL A 506 14.05 -10.39 -16.84
C VAL A 506 12.90 -9.61 -17.44
N ALA A 507 13.17 -8.49 -18.09
CA ALA A 507 12.14 -7.68 -18.74
C ALA A 507 11.39 -8.47 -19.81
N GLY A 508 10.06 -8.39 -19.80
CA GLY A 508 9.19 -9.09 -20.75
C GLY A 508 9.23 -10.63 -20.61
N ALA A 509 9.58 -11.15 -19.44
CA ALA A 509 9.61 -12.58 -19.17
C ALA A 509 8.27 -13.25 -19.51
N ALA A 510 8.36 -14.42 -20.15
CA ALA A 510 7.18 -15.26 -20.40
C ALA A 510 6.88 -16.06 -19.14
N ASP A 511 6.06 -15.52 -18.25
CA ASP A 511 5.58 -16.25 -17.08
C ASP A 511 4.29 -17.01 -17.40
N ALA A 512 4.22 -18.27 -16.99
CA ALA A 512 3.08 -19.16 -17.25
C ALA A 512 1.76 -18.66 -16.65
N ARG A 513 1.81 -17.84 -15.59
CA ARG A 513 0.62 -17.21 -15.00
C ARG A 513 -0.16 -16.40 -16.01
N PHE A 514 0.52 -15.71 -16.93
CA PHE A 514 -0.09 -14.85 -17.96
C PHE A 514 -0.30 -15.56 -19.30
N ALA A 515 -0.12 -16.89 -19.36
CA ALA A 515 -0.37 -17.65 -20.57
C ALA A 515 -1.83 -17.51 -21.00
N GLY A 516 -2.05 -17.14 -22.26
CA GLY A 516 -3.38 -16.91 -22.83
C GLY A 516 -3.83 -15.43 -22.87
N LEU A 517 -3.18 -14.52 -22.14
CA LEU A 517 -3.38 -13.09 -22.42
C LEU A 517 -2.81 -12.73 -23.80
N ALA A 518 -3.56 -11.93 -24.56
CA ALA A 518 -3.12 -11.46 -25.86
C ALA A 518 -1.87 -10.59 -25.76
N ARG A 519 -0.98 -10.77 -26.71
CA ARG A 519 0.26 -10.01 -26.85
C ARG A 519 0.26 -9.28 -28.19
N GLU A 520 1.22 -8.41 -28.41
CA GLU A 520 1.42 -7.81 -29.72
C GLU A 520 1.67 -8.91 -30.77
N GLY A 521 0.94 -8.80 -31.90
CA GLY A 521 0.96 -9.81 -32.98
C GLY A 521 0.02 -11.01 -32.75
N SER A 522 -0.65 -11.12 -31.60
CA SER A 522 -1.68 -12.15 -31.41
C SER A 522 -2.85 -11.94 -32.38
N PRO A 523 -3.52 -13.05 -32.83
CA PRO A 523 -4.81 -12.93 -33.50
C PRO A 523 -5.78 -12.10 -32.65
N ALA A 524 -6.82 -11.53 -33.28
CA ALA A 524 -7.77 -10.64 -32.61
C ALA A 524 -8.23 -11.25 -31.25
N PRO A 525 -7.86 -10.66 -30.12
CA PRO A 525 -8.18 -11.23 -28.83
C PRO A 525 -9.66 -11.06 -28.52
N ARG A 526 -10.18 -11.96 -27.70
CA ARG A 526 -11.51 -11.79 -27.11
C ARG A 526 -11.38 -10.75 -25.99
N GLY A 527 -12.11 -9.67 -26.09
CA GLY A 527 -12.09 -8.59 -25.10
C GLY A 527 -13.46 -8.26 -24.61
N GLY A 528 -13.52 -7.38 -23.64
CA GLY A 528 -14.77 -6.88 -23.10
C GLY A 528 -14.52 -5.93 -21.94
N TRP A 529 -15.51 -5.11 -21.66
CA TRP A 529 -15.54 -4.24 -20.49
C TRP A 529 -15.73 -5.06 -19.22
N LEU A 530 -15.08 -4.69 -18.15
CA LEU A 530 -15.23 -5.30 -16.83
C LEU A 530 -15.71 -4.26 -15.81
N HIS A 531 -16.69 -4.63 -14.98
CA HIS A 531 -17.20 -3.74 -13.94
C HIS A 531 -17.81 -4.50 -12.77
N ALA A 532 -17.27 -4.30 -11.56
CA ALA A 532 -17.88 -4.84 -10.36
C ALA A 532 -19.19 -4.10 -10.04
N ARG A 533 -20.29 -4.81 -9.89
CA ARG A 533 -21.66 -4.25 -9.71
C ARG A 533 -22.45 -4.98 -8.61
N GLY A 534 -23.69 -4.53 -8.41
CA GLY A 534 -24.55 -5.03 -7.35
C GLY A 534 -24.26 -4.39 -5.99
N GLY A 535 -25.12 -4.64 -5.01
CA GLY A 535 -24.92 -4.18 -3.63
C GLY A 535 -23.60 -4.71 -3.07
N GLY A 536 -22.72 -3.81 -2.59
CA GLY A 536 -21.37 -4.18 -2.15
C GLY A 536 -20.48 -4.75 -3.26
N ARG A 537 -20.78 -4.52 -4.54
CA ARG A 537 -20.01 -5.03 -5.70
C ARG A 537 -19.85 -6.55 -5.71
N ARG A 538 -20.89 -7.25 -5.38
CA ARG A 538 -20.86 -8.71 -5.19
C ARG A 538 -20.70 -9.52 -6.46
N THR A 539 -21.00 -8.95 -7.64
CA THR A 539 -20.87 -9.58 -8.95
C THR A 539 -19.91 -8.81 -9.84
N LEU A 540 -19.23 -9.47 -10.76
CA LEU A 540 -18.46 -8.82 -11.81
C LEU A 540 -19.22 -8.96 -13.12
N ALA A 541 -19.61 -7.83 -13.69
CA ALA A 541 -20.15 -7.75 -15.03
C ALA A 541 -19.04 -7.77 -16.07
N GLY A 542 -19.28 -8.47 -17.18
CA GLY A 542 -18.47 -8.47 -18.38
C GLY A 542 -19.31 -8.23 -19.62
N ALA A 543 -18.90 -7.29 -20.49
CA ALA A 543 -19.55 -7.09 -21.79
C ALA A 543 -18.57 -7.41 -22.91
N ALA A 544 -18.92 -8.41 -23.75
CA ALA A 544 -18.18 -8.78 -24.94
C ALA A 544 -19.03 -8.52 -26.19
N GLY A 545 -18.81 -7.39 -26.86
CA GLY A 545 -19.68 -6.89 -27.91
C GLY A 545 -21.09 -6.60 -27.38
N ALA A 546 -22.12 -7.21 -27.97
CA ALA A 546 -23.50 -7.08 -27.52
C ALA A 546 -23.89 -8.09 -26.42
N ALA A 547 -23.02 -9.06 -26.13
CA ALA A 547 -23.31 -10.07 -25.13
C ALA A 547 -22.88 -9.62 -23.73
N PHE A 548 -23.65 -9.97 -22.73
CA PHE A 548 -23.41 -9.63 -21.34
C PHE A 548 -23.23 -10.89 -20.49
N TYR A 549 -22.26 -10.83 -19.59
CA TYR A 549 -21.86 -11.94 -18.73
C TYR A 549 -21.74 -11.48 -17.29
N GLU A 550 -21.95 -12.39 -16.36
CA GLU A 550 -21.66 -12.18 -14.95
C GLU A 550 -20.76 -13.29 -14.40
N LEU A 551 -19.76 -12.91 -13.61
CA LEU A 551 -18.90 -13.79 -12.85
C LEU A 551 -19.42 -13.90 -11.43
N GLY A 552 -19.73 -15.13 -10.99
CA GLY A 552 -20.15 -15.46 -9.64
C GLY A 552 -18.97 -15.84 -8.72
N GLU A 553 -19.25 -15.98 -7.41
CA GLU A 553 -18.24 -16.39 -6.41
C GLU A 553 -17.73 -17.83 -6.59
N ASP A 554 -18.44 -18.62 -7.36
CA ASP A 554 -18.04 -19.94 -7.82
C ASP A 554 -17.02 -19.90 -8.98
N LEU A 555 -16.64 -18.70 -9.42
CA LEU A 555 -15.75 -18.43 -10.55
C LEU A 555 -16.29 -18.94 -11.89
N GLU A 556 -17.60 -19.09 -12.01
CA GLU A 556 -18.26 -19.38 -13.28
C GLU A 556 -18.73 -18.11 -13.97
N LEU A 557 -18.27 -17.94 -15.22
CA LEU A 557 -18.65 -16.81 -16.09
C LEU A 557 -19.89 -17.23 -16.89
N ARG A 558 -21.05 -16.67 -16.52
CA ARG A 558 -22.34 -17.01 -17.10
C ARG A 558 -22.85 -15.91 -18.01
N ARG A 559 -23.33 -16.30 -19.19
CA ARG A 559 -24.09 -15.37 -20.02
C ARG A 559 -25.44 -15.07 -19.38
N THR A 560 -25.82 -13.81 -19.35
CA THR A 560 -27.09 -13.35 -18.82
C THR A 560 -27.85 -12.52 -19.84
N ASP A 561 -29.18 -12.70 -19.90
CA ASP A 561 -30.07 -11.95 -20.77
C ASP A 561 -30.66 -10.74 -20.02
N GLU A 562 -29.80 -9.75 -19.71
CA GLU A 562 -30.22 -8.49 -19.11
C GLU A 562 -30.35 -7.42 -20.20
N PRO A 563 -31.60 -7.03 -20.56
CA PRO A 563 -31.81 -6.03 -21.62
C PRO A 563 -31.10 -4.72 -21.31
N GLY A 564 -30.31 -4.24 -22.27
CA GLY A 564 -29.58 -2.97 -22.14
C GLY A 564 -28.32 -3.00 -21.30
N ALA A 565 -27.96 -4.11 -20.66
CA ALA A 565 -26.80 -4.21 -19.81
C ALA A 565 -25.47 -3.95 -20.55
N ALA A 566 -25.30 -4.52 -21.75
CA ALA A 566 -24.12 -4.27 -22.57
C ALA A 566 -24.03 -2.80 -23.01
N ALA A 567 -25.17 -2.18 -23.35
CA ALA A 567 -25.21 -0.76 -23.72
C ALA A 567 -24.93 0.15 -22.49
N TRP A 568 -25.42 -0.23 -21.32
CA TRP A 568 -25.08 0.44 -20.07
C TRP A 568 -23.58 0.34 -19.78
N MET A 569 -22.97 -0.84 -19.90
CA MET A 569 -21.53 -1.05 -19.74
C MET A 569 -20.73 -0.17 -20.70
N ALA A 570 -21.11 -0.12 -21.98
CA ALA A 570 -20.42 0.69 -22.98
C ALA A 570 -20.48 2.19 -22.65
N ARG A 571 -21.54 2.66 -22.00
CA ARG A 571 -21.69 4.07 -21.60
C ARG A 571 -20.94 4.38 -20.29
N GLU A 572 -21.06 3.52 -19.27
CA GLU A 572 -20.57 3.80 -17.92
C GLU A 572 -19.11 3.39 -17.71
N VAL A 573 -18.62 2.44 -18.51
CA VAL A 573 -17.29 1.84 -18.33
C VAL A 573 -16.38 2.14 -19.52
N ALA A 574 -16.83 2.94 -20.47
CA ALA A 574 -16.05 3.35 -21.63
C ALA A 574 -14.67 3.92 -21.22
N ILE A 575 -13.68 3.64 -22.04
CA ILE A 575 -12.34 4.18 -21.85
C ILE A 575 -12.30 5.56 -22.52
N PRO A 576 -12.05 6.66 -21.80
CA PRO A 576 -11.93 7.97 -22.41
C PRO A 576 -10.78 8.00 -23.41
N ALA A 577 -11.04 8.56 -24.60
CA ALA A 577 -10.06 8.59 -25.68
C ALA A 577 -8.82 9.45 -25.38
N ASP A 578 -8.95 10.40 -24.46
CA ASP A 578 -7.91 11.37 -24.06
C ASP A 578 -7.32 11.11 -22.67
N ALA A 579 -7.64 9.96 -22.07
CA ALA A 579 -7.12 9.58 -20.75
C ALA A 579 -5.59 9.65 -20.68
N VAL A 580 -4.93 9.19 -21.74
CA VAL A 580 -3.48 9.28 -21.93
C VAL A 580 -3.23 9.59 -23.40
N ARG A 581 -2.36 10.56 -23.66
CA ARG A 581 -1.96 10.96 -25.02
C ARG A 581 -0.55 10.45 -25.32
N GLU A 582 -0.23 10.35 -26.60
CA GLU A 582 1.09 9.96 -27.11
C GLU A 582 1.54 10.91 -28.19
N ASP A 583 2.84 11.19 -28.22
CA ASP A 583 3.49 11.80 -29.39
C ASP A 583 4.63 10.89 -29.88
N ALA A 584 5.46 11.39 -30.77
CA ALA A 584 6.59 10.64 -31.27
C ALA A 584 7.68 10.40 -30.21
N ALA A 585 7.74 11.22 -29.17
CA ALA A 585 8.78 11.18 -28.14
C ALA A 585 8.40 10.24 -26.96
N SER A 586 7.15 10.28 -26.50
CA SER A 586 6.75 9.57 -25.29
C SER A 586 5.23 9.59 -25.05
N VAL A 587 4.79 8.92 -24.00
CA VAL A 587 3.44 9.05 -23.46
C VAL A 587 3.34 10.35 -22.66
N ILE A 588 2.21 11.07 -22.79
CA ILE A 588 1.93 12.33 -22.11
C ILE A 588 0.76 12.14 -21.15
N TYR A 589 1.02 12.34 -19.88
CA TYR A 589 0.02 12.41 -18.83
C TYR A 589 -0.18 13.89 -18.44
N THR A 590 -1.42 14.35 -18.43
CA THR A 590 -1.76 15.69 -17.96
C THR A 590 -2.59 15.57 -16.68
N ASP A 591 -2.11 16.14 -15.58
CA ASP A 591 -2.83 16.13 -14.32
C ASP A 591 -3.99 17.13 -14.27
N GLU A 592 -4.74 17.14 -13.19
CA GLU A 592 -5.89 18.04 -13.01
C GLU A 592 -5.53 19.53 -12.94
N ALA A 593 -4.29 19.84 -12.57
CA ALA A 593 -3.73 21.19 -12.61
C ALA A 593 -3.23 21.62 -14.01
N GLY A 594 -3.34 20.73 -14.99
CA GLY A 594 -2.86 20.97 -16.36
C GLY A 594 -1.34 20.80 -16.52
N ARG A 595 -0.62 20.30 -15.50
CA ARG A 595 0.81 20.01 -15.58
C ARG A 595 1.03 18.76 -16.41
N ARG A 596 2.00 18.81 -17.29
CA ARG A 596 2.33 17.71 -18.20
C ARG A 596 3.52 16.95 -17.68
N PHE A 597 3.42 15.63 -17.76
CA PHE A 597 4.45 14.67 -17.39
C PHE A 597 4.61 13.67 -18.53
N ARG A 598 5.82 13.21 -18.75
CA ARG A 598 6.12 12.25 -19.82
C ARG A 598 6.58 10.92 -19.26
N LEU A 599 6.00 9.84 -19.79
CA LEU A 599 6.32 8.46 -19.41
C LEU A 599 6.95 7.74 -20.59
N PRO A 600 7.90 6.82 -20.36
CA PRO A 600 8.53 6.06 -21.45
C PRO A 600 7.53 5.10 -22.11
N PHE A 601 7.85 4.73 -23.34
CA PHE A 601 7.32 3.51 -23.96
C PHE A 601 8.11 2.30 -23.44
N GLY A 602 7.48 1.18 -23.18
CA GLY A 602 8.15 -0.07 -22.81
C GLY A 602 9.07 -0.61 -23.90
N ARG A 603 8.80 -0.24 -25.15
CA ARG A 603 9.67 -0.47 -26.30
C ARG A 603 9.38 0.56 -27.40
N GLU A 604 10.33 0.74 -28.30
CA GLU A 604 10.15 1.62 -29.44
C GLU A 604 8.98 1.16 -30.33
N GLY A 605 8.16 2.12 -30.79
CA GLY A 605 7.00 1.87 -31.63
C GLY A 605 5.76 1.32 -30.93
N ARG A 606 5.79 1.11 -29.60
CA ARG A 606 4.57 0.75 -28.82
C ARG A 606 3.54 1.88 -28.94
N ARG A 607 2.27 1.51 -29.19
CA ARG A 607 1.13 2.42 -29.26
C ARG A 607 0.07 2.02 -28.24
N ALA A 608 -0.68 3.00 -27.72
CA ALA A 608 -1.74 2.77 -26.72
C ALA A 608 -2.94 2.03 -27.30
N ALA A 609 -3.25 2.23 -28.59
CA ALA A 609 -4.36 1.53 -29.22
C ALA A 609 -4.02 0.06 -29.49
N GLY A 610 -4.77 -0.82 -28.85
CA GLY A 610 -4.76 -2.26 -29.09
C GLY A 610 -5.82 -2.67 -30.13
N PRO A 611 -5.99 -3.99 -30.37
CA PRO A 611 -6.95 -4.51 -31.36
C PRO A 611 -8.41 -4.28 -30.99
N HIS A 612 -8.70 -3.89 -29.75
CA HIS A 612 -10.02 -3.51 -29.27
C HIS A 612 -10.25 -1.99 -29.22
N GLY A 613 -9.32 -1.20 -29.72
CA GLY A 613 -9.28 0.25 -29.52
C GLY A 613 -8.38 0.64 -28.35
N PRO A 614 -8.66 1.73 -27.65
CA PRO A 614 -7.88 2.16 -26.48
C PRO A 614 -7.89 1.09 -25.38
N GLU A 615 -6.72 0.80 -24.81
CA GLU A 615 -6.58 -0.05 -23.61
C GLU A 615 -7.01 0.74 -22.38
N ARG A 616 -7.49 0.05 -21.33
CA ARG A 616 -7.73 0.69 -20.03
C ARG A 616 -6.44 1.37 -19.54
N ALA A 617 -6.48 2.70 -19.43
CA ALA A 617 -5.30 3.45 -19.01
C ALA A 617 -5.13 3.45 -17.48
N CYS A 618 -6.24 3.66 -16.73
CA CYS A 618 -6.12 3.76 -15.27
C CYS A 618 -7.36 3.24 -14.57
N ARG A 619 -7.15 2.56 -13.45
CA ARG A 619 -8.23 2.14 -12.54
C ARG A 619 -7.67 1.92 -11.14
N GLU A 620 -8.43 2.32 -10.12
CA GLU A 620 -8.16 1.92 -8.76
C GLU A 620 -8.34 0.41 -8.61
N VAL A 621 -7.30 -0.27 -8.17
CA VAL A 621 -7.27 -1.73 -7.99
C VAL A 621 -7.18 -2.13 -6.52
N CYS A 622 -6.53 -1.33 -5.71
CA CYS A 622 -6.57 -1.39 -4.26
C CYS A 622 -6.95 -0.01 -3.74
N THR A 623 -7.44 0.08 -2.53
CA THR A 623 -7.82 1.36 -1.94
C THR A 623 -6.67 2.37 -2.00
N GLU A 624 -6.94 3.57 -2.50
CA GLU A 624 -5.97 4.67 -2.71
C GLU A 624 -4.79 4.35 -3.65
N ARG A 625 -4.84 3.22 -4.36
CA ARG A 625 -3.79 2.81 -5.29
C ARG A 625 -4.36 2.51 -6.65
N ASP A 626 -4.00 3.33 -7.63
CA ASP A 626 -4.39 3.10 -9.02
C ASP A 626 -3.31 2.30 -9.74
N LEU A 627 -3.77 1.40 -10.60
CA LEU A 627 -2.95 0.79 -11.64
C LEU A 627 -3.07 1.63 -12.90
N LEU A 628 -1.96 2.22 -13.34
CA LEU A 628 -1.85 2.93 -14.61
C LEU A 628 -1.17 2.01 -15.63
N ASN A 629 -1.79 1.80 -16.77
CA ASN A 629 -1.23 1.11 -17.95
C ASN A 629 -0.98 2.14 -19.07
N ALA A 630 0.27 2.44 -19.33
CA ALA A 630 0.65 3.43 -20.30
C ALA A 630 1.94 3.02 -21.04
N GLY A 631 1.93 3.11 -22.38
CA GLY A 631 3.09 2.81 -23.21
C GLY A 631 3.60 1.36 -23.11
N GLY A 632 2.82 0.41 -22.58
CA GLY A 632 3.23 -0.97 -22.33
C GLY A 632 3.99 -1.17 -21.02
N ILE A 633 3.77 -0.29 -20.07
CA ILE A 633 4.32 -0.37 -18.72
C ILE A 633 3.16 -0.23 -17.73
N PHE A 634 3.13 -1.09 -16.72
CA PHE A 634 2.28 -0.91 -15.56
C PHE A 634 2.97 -0.04 -14.53
N TYR A 635 2.21 0.88 -13.96
CA TYR A 635 2.68 1.79 -12.91
C TYR A 635 1.75 1.74 -11.70
N GLU A 636 2.33 1.87 -10.52
CA GLU A 636 1.61 2.29 -9.33
C GLU A 636 1.44 3.80 -9.36
N LEU A 637 0.20 4.27 -9.33
CA LEU A 637 -0.15 5.68 -9.31
C LEU A 637 -0.81 6.02 -7.99
N PRO A 638 -0.12 6.77 -7.10
CA PRO A 638 -0.67 7.16 -5.80
C PRO A 638 -1.87 8.10 -5.92
N ALA A 639 -2.64 8.21 -4.85
CA ALA A 639 -3.67 9.23 -4.70
C ALA A 639 -3.09 10.65 -4.79
N GLU A 640 -3.90 11.65 -5.15
CA GLU A 640 -3.40 13.03 -5.33
C GLU A 640 -2.84 13.64 -4.05
N ASN A 641 -3.48 13.37 -2.91
CA ASN A 641 -2.99 13.80 -1.60
C ASN A 641 -1.67 13.13 -1.17
N ALA A 642 -1.29 12.05 -1.85
CA ALA A 642 0.00 11.37 -1.71
C ALA A 642 0.98 11.75 -2.83
N GLY A 643 0.70 12.80 -3.60
CA GLY A 643 1.54 13.31 -4.65
C GLY A 643 1.13 12.95 -6.08
N GLY A 644 0.17 12.07 -6.27
CA GLY A 644 -0.37 11.70 -7.59
C GLY A 644 0.70 11.28 -8.59
N ILE A 645 0.60 11.82 -9.81
CA ILE A 645 1.55 11.49 -10.90
C ILE A 645 3.00 11.86 -10.56
N ALA A 646 3.24 12.88 -9.74
CA ALA A 646 4.60 13.27 -9.37
C ALA A 646 5.35 12.17 -8.59
N LYS A 647 4.62 11.20 -8.02
CA LYS A 647 5.14 10.05 -7.25
C LYS A 647 4.90 8.70 -7.93
N VAL A 648 4.50 8.69 -9.19
CA VAL A 648 4.30 7.46 -9.97
C VAL A 648 5.57 6.62 -10.03
N ARG A 649 5.43 5.30 -9.98
CA ARG A 649 6.57 4.38 -10.18
C ARG A 649 6.21 3.22 -11.11
N PRO A 650 7.13 2.75 -11.95
CA PRO A 650 6.89 1.57 -12.77
C PRO A 650 6.90 0.28 -11.92
N ILE A 651 6.06 -0.67 -12.33
CA ILE A 651 5.96 -2.03 -11.76
C ILE A 651 6.70 -3.01 -12.67
N ALA A 652 6.28 -3.06 -13.94
CA ALA A 652 6.81 -3.97 -14.94
C ALA A 652 6.55 -3.49 -16.35
N THR A 653 7.44 -3.80 -17.29
CA THR A 653 7.21 -3.61 -18.72
C THR A 653 6.61 -4.87 -19.30
N HIS A 654 5.61 -4.71 -20.17
CA HIS A 654 4.89 -5.82 -20.79
C HIS A 654 4.59 -5.59 -22.27
N ASN A 655 4.33 -6.68 -23.00
CA ASN A 655 3.87 -6.68 -24.38
C ASN A 655 2.41 -7.14 -24.52
N LEU A 656 1.66 -7.16 -23.41
CA LEU A 656 0.26 -7.56 -23.37
C LEU A 656 -0.60 -6.57 -24.15
N ARG A 657 -1.69 -7.05 -24.72
CA ARG A 657 -2.75 -6.28 -25.36
C ARG A 657 -4.04 -6.47 -24.57
N LEU A 658 -4.23 -5.62 -23.60
CA LEU A 658 -5.36 -5.64 -22.70
C LEU A 658 -6.54 -4.88 -23.32
N HIS A 659 -7.76 -5.30 -22.96
CA HIS A 659 -8.90 -4.44 -23.19
C HIS A 659 -9.23 -3.67 -21.91
N ASP A 660 -9.53 -4.37 -20.82
CA ASP A 660 -9.91 -3.80 -19.54
C ASP A 660 -9.35 -4.65 -18.39
N TYR A 661 -9.27 -4.07 -17.19
CA TYR A 661 -8.94 -4.77 -15.95
C TYR A 661 -9.74 -4.18 -14.79
N ALA A 662 -10.07 -5.01 -13.80
CA ALA A 662 -10.79 -4.61 -12.60
C ALA A 662 -10.44 -5.54 -11.44
N THR A 663 -10.58 -5.06 -10.21
CA THR A 663 -10.54 -5.93 -9.03
C THR A 663 -11.94 -6.33 -8.61
N TRP A 664 -12.06 -7.56 -8.12
CA TRP A 664 -13.31 -8.12 -7.63
C TRP A 664 -13.00 -9.30 -6.69
N ARG A 665 -13.56 -9.26 -5.49
CA ARG A 665 -13.40 -10.29 -4.45
C ARG A 665 -11.96 -10.71 -4.16
N GLY A 666 -11.02 -9.78 -4.20
CA GLY A 666 -9.59 -10.02 -3.99
C GLY A 666 -8.79 -10.35 -5.24
N LEU A 667 -9.46 -10.64 -6.35
CA LEU A 667 -8.82 -10.97 -7.62
C LEU A 667 -8.65 -9.74 -8.50
N LEU A 668 -7.51 -9.66 -9.19
CA LEU A 668 -7.34 -8.83 -10.38
C LEU A 668 -7.82 -9.62 -11.60
N LEU A 669 -8.82 -9.10 -12.29
CA LEU A 669 -9.38 -9.67 -13.52
C LEU A 669 -8.91 -8.85 -14.71
N ILE A 670 -8.46 -9.51 -15.78
CA ILE A 670 -7.98 -8.88 -17.01
C ILE A 670 -8.72 -9.48 -18.21
N SER A 671 -9.29 -8.62 -19.06
CA SER A 671 -9.81 -9.01 -20.36
C SER A 671 -8.80 -8.73 -21.49
N GLY A 672 -8.97 -9.33 -22.65
CA GLY A 672 -7.98 -9.33 -23.72
C GLY A 672 -7.24 -10.67 -23.81
N VAL A 673 -7.99 -11.77 -23.72
CA VAL A 673 -7.46 -13.14 -23.84
C VAL A 673 -7.34 -13.49 -25.32
N ALA A 674 -6.22 -14.09 -25.73
CA ALA A 674 -5.98 -14.51 -27.11
C ALA A 674 -7.01 -15.56 -27.55
N ALA A 675 -7.41 -15.53 -28.83
CA ALA A 675 -8.42 -16.45 -29.35
C ALA A 675 -7.96 -17.92 -29.28
N ASP A 676 -6.66 -18.14 -29.35
CA ASP A 676 -5.98 -19.44 -29.29
C ASP A 676 -5.42 -19.78 -27.90
N ALA A 677 -5.87 -19.07 -26.86
CA ALA A 677 -5.38 -19.28 -25.51
C ALA A 677 -5.53 -20.74 -25.04
N PRO A 678 -4.50 -21.30 -24.37
CA PRO A 678 -4.49 -22.71 -23.96
C PRO A 678 -5.62 -23.05 -23.01
N ALA A 679 -6.24 -24.21 -23.18
CA ALA A 679 -7.35 -24.65 -22.34
C ALA A 679 -6.93 -24.96 -20.89
N GLY A 680 -5.67 -25.34 -20.67
CA GLY A 680 -5.16 -25.84 -19.40
C GLY A 680 -4.70 -24.79 -18.38
N ASN A 681 -4.79 -23.49 -18.69
CA ASN A 681 -4.42 -22.47 -17.72
C ASN A 681 -5.56 -22.22 -16.72
N GLY A 682 -5.37 -22.63 -15.46
CA GLY A 682 -6.32 -22.44 -14.37
C GLY A 682 -6.65 -20.98 -14.02
N ARG A 683 -5.89 -20.01 -14.56
CA ARG A 683 -6.10 -18.58 -14.44
C ARG A 683 -7.15 -18.05 -15.44
N LEU A 684 -7.55 -18.84 -16.45
CA LEU A 684 -8.52 -18.44 -17.46
C LEU A 684 -9.92 -18.92 -17.07
N LEU A 685 -10.82 -17.98 -16.80
CA LEU A 685 -12.22 -18.22 -16.54
C LEU A 685 -12.99 -18.05 -17.86
N ARG A 686 -13.63 -19.13 -18.31
CA ARG A 686 -14.30 -19.18 -19.61
C ARG A 686 -15.81 -19.36 -19.41
N SER A 687 -16.61 -18.65 -20.20
CA SER A 687 -18.03 -18.92 -20.27
C SER A 687 -18.31 -20.25 -20.99
N ALA A 688 -19.39 -20.93 -20.60
CA ALA A 688 -19.78 -22.23 -21.17
C ALA A 688 -20.05 -22.14 -22.69
N ASP A 689 -20.56 -21.01 -23.17
CA ASP A 689 -20.79 -20.73 -24.59
C ASP A 689 -19.53 -20.32 -25.36
N GLY A 690 -18.39 -20.21 -24.66
CA GLY A 690 -17.13 -19.78 -25.24
C GLY A 690 -17.09 -18.32 -25.71
N GLY A 691 -18.10 -17.51 -25.43
CA GLY A 691 -18.25 -16.14 -25.89
C GLY A 691 -17.42 -15.13 -25.08
N ALA A 692 -17.07 -15.44 -23.82
CA ALA A 692 -16.24 -14.60 -22.95
C ALA A 692 -15.16 -15.40 -22.25
N THR A 693 -14.05 -14.75 -22.03
CA THR A 693 -12.94 -15.30 -21.23
C THR A 693 -12.25 -14.15 -20.52
N VAL A 694 -11.92 -14.33 -19.24
CA VAL A 694 -11.14 -13.39 -18.43
C VAL A 694 -9.99 -14.13 -17.76
N TRP A 695 -8.86 -13.46 -17.60
CA TRP A 695 -7.75 -13.92 -16.77
C TRP A 695 -7.97 -13.47 -15.33
N ALA A 696 -7.61 -14.31 -14.35
CA ALA A 696 -7.74 -14.04 -12.93
C ALA A 696 -6.41 -14.26 -12.20
N GLY A 697 -6.06 -13.33 -11.34
CA GLY A 697 -4.88 -13.37 -10.48
C GLY A 697 -5.00 -12.38 -9.34
N VAL A 698 -3.88 -11.98 -8.76
CA VAL A 698 -3.78 -10.86 -7.81
C VAL A 698 -2.94 -9.74 -8.41
N VAL A 699 -3.07 -8.53 -7.88
CA VAL A 699 -2.30 -7.39 -8.37
C VAL A 699 -0.80 -7.64 -8.25
N ASP A 700 -0.37 -8.38 -7.25
CA ASP A 700 1.02 -8.74 -7.02
C ASP A 700 1.58 -9.76 -8.03
N ASP A 701 0.74 -10.46 -8.79
CA ASP A 701 1.21 -11.25 -9.92
C ASP A 701 1.93 -10.40 -10.99
N LEU A 702 1.59 -9.10 -11.08
CA LEU A 702 2.20 -8.20 -12.07
C LEU A 702 3.73 -8.09 -11.95
N TRP A 703 4.30 -8.33 -10.78
CA TRP A 703 5.75 -8.40 -10.61
C TRP A 703 6.42 -9.44 -11.51
N ALA A 704 5.73 -10.52 -11.80
CA ALA A 704 6.24 -11.60 -12.64
C ALA A 704 6.31 -11.27 -14.14
N LEU A 705 5.78 -10.13 -14.58
CA LEU A 705 6.01 -9.62 -15.94
C LEU A 705 7.45 -9.14 -16.17
N GLY A 706 8.25 -9.08 -15.12
CA GLY A 706 9.67 -8.73 -15.16
C GLY A 706 9.96 -7.28 -14.75
N LYS A 707 11.23 -6.89 -14.89
CA LYS A 707 11.65 -5.53 -14.52
C LYS A 707 11.14 -4.48 -15.50
N PRO A 708 10.97 -3.23 -15.04
CA PRO A 708 10.65 -2.13 -15.93
C PRO A 708 11.86 -1.76 -16.80
N VAL A 709 11.61 -1.62 -18.10
CA VAL A 709 12.52 -1.04 -19.09
C VAL A 709 11.74 -0.03 -19.92
N GLY A 710 12.44 0.91 -20.56
CA GLY A 710 11.74 1.92 -21.31
C GLY A 710 12.62 2.74 -22.26
N VAL A 711 11.97 3.33 -23.25
CA VAL A 711 12.61 4.22 -24.24
C VAL A 711 11.67 5.40 -24.55
N GLY A 712 12.26 6.55 -24.82
CA GLY A 712 11.54 7.76 -25.19
C GLY A 712 12.27 8.99 -24.70
N GLY A 713 11.56 10.09 -24.51
CA GLY A 713 12.19 11.30 -24.00
C GLY A 713 11.24 12.50 -24.03
N PRO A 714 11.72 13.65 -23.54
CA PRO A 714 10.91 14.86 -23.57
C PRO A 714 10.86 15.55 -24.93
N TRP A 715 11.88 15.38 -25.77
CA TRP A 715 11.97 16.00 -27.08
C TRP A 715 12.32 14.99 -28.18
N ARG A 716 11.67 15.09 -29.31
CA ARG A 716 12.03 14.39 -30.55
C ARG A 716 11.86 15.32 -31.74
N GLU A 717 12.98 15.71 -32.36
CA GLU A 717 13.04 16.70 -33.44
C GLU A 717 12.25 17.98 -33.10
N THR A 718 12.38 18.44 -31.84
CA THR A 718 11.63 19.57 -31.31
C THR A 718 12.42 20.85 -31.46
N THR A 719 11.81 21.87 -32.07
CA THR A 719 12.41 23.22 -32.08
C THR A 719 12.33 23.80 -30.68
N VAL A 720 13.49 24.17 -30.14
CA VAL A 720 13.62 24.72 -28.78
C VAL A 720 14.27 26.08 -28.79
N ALA A 721 13.77 26.98 -27.96
CA ALA A 721 14.38 28.31 -27.77
C ALA A 721 15.42 28.26 -26.63
N ALA A 722 16.33 29.26 -26.62
CA ALA A 722 17.25 29.43 -25.48
C ALA A 722 16.46 29.73 -24.19
N GLY A 723 16.75 28.99 -23.11
CA GLY A 723 16.06 29.07 -21.85
C GLY A 723 14.84 28.16 -21.72
N GLU A 724 14.36 27.55 -22.79
CA GLU A 724 13.22 26.66 -22.81
C GLU A 724 13.50 25.38 -22.03
N ARG A 725 12.52 24.95 -21.22
CA ARG A 725 12.56 23.69 -20.46
C ARG A 725 11.58 22.68 -21.07
N SER A 726 12.00 21.43 -21.07
CA SER A 726 11.12 20.32 -21.45
C SER A 726 10.08 20.01 -20.37
N ASP A 727 9.05 19.25 -20.74
CA ASP A 727 8.21 18.52 -19.77
C ASP A 727 9.10 17.57 -18.93
N PRO A 728 8.77 17.33 -17.65
CA PRO A 728 9.38 16.25 -16.85
C PRO A 728 9.21 14.89 -17.51
N TYR A 729 10.30 14.12 -17.62
CA TYR A 729 10.30 12.75 -18.11
C TYR A 729 10.64 11.79 -16.96
N LEU A 730 9.86 10.71 -16.79
CA LEU A 730 10.01 9.76 -15.67
C LEU A 730 11.39 9.11 -15.68
N MET A 731 12.03 9.05 -14.50
CA MET A 731 13.34 8.44 -14.33
C MET A 731 13.38 7.38 -13.23
N THR A 732 12.50 7.48 -12.21
CA THR A 732 12.53 6.59 -11.06
C THR A 732 12.16 5.15 -11.42
N GLY A 733 12.73 4.18 -10.69
CA GLY A 733 12.34 2.77 -10.76
C GLY A 733 12.97 1.97 -11.91
N PHE A 734 13.79 2.59 -12.74
CA PHE A 734 14.56 1.90 -13.78
C PHE A 734 16.01 1.71 -13.31
N ASP A 735 16.67 0.64 -13.76
CA ASP A 735 18.04 0.32 -13.32
C ASP A 735 19.10 1.21 -13.99
N ARG A 736 19.45 0.91 -15.22
CA ARG A 736 20.45 1.64 -16.01
C ARG A 736 19.79 2.70 -16.87
N LYS A 737 20.36 3.89 -16.90
CA LYS A 737 19.80 5.06 -17.58
C LYS A 737 20.84 5.70 -18.48
N THR A 738 20.51 5.84 -19.76
CA THR A 738 21.36 6.49 -20.75
C THR A 738 20.58 7.59 -21.47
N LEU A 739 21.12 8.79 -21.52
CA LEU A 739 20.62 9.91 -22.33
C LEU A 739 21.40 9.98 -23.63
N PHE A 740 20.70 10.02 -24.77
CA PHE A 740 21.20 10.38 -26.08
C PHE A 740 20.62 11.75 -26.43
N LEU A 741 21.47 12.71 -26.72
CA LEU A 741 21.07 14.09 -27.00
C LEU A 741 21.66 14.55 -28.33
N SER A 742 20.79 14.82 -29.30
CA SER A 742 21.20 15.35 -30.60
C SER A 742 20.77 16.81 -30.78
N HIS A 743 21.54 17.56 -31.55
CA HIS A 743 21.33 18.98 -31.84
C HIS A 743 21.51 19.27 -33.32
N ARG A 744 20.52 19.97 -33.91
CA ARG A 744 20.59 20.57 -35.22
C ARG A 744 20.35 22.08 -35.08
N GLY A 745 21.33 22.88 -35.41
CA GLY A 745 21.30 24.35 -35.32
C GLY A 745 22.64 24.95 -35.73
N GLU A 746 22.77 26.27 -35.66
CA GLU A 746 24.01 26.98 -35.91
C GLU A 746 24.95 26.81 -34.72
N GLY A 747 26.13 26.20 -34.93
CA GLY A 747 27.11 25.99 -33.86
C GLY A 747 26.81 24.82 -32.92
N ARG A 748 27.44 24.83 -31.74
CA ARG A 748 27.25 23.81 -30.70
C ARG A 748 25.95 24.04 -29.92
N GLY A 749 25.19 23.00 -29.72
CA GLY A 749 24.07 22.97 -28.76
C GLY A 749 24.56 22.81 -27.33
N ARG A 750 24.00 23.56 -26.39
CA ARG A 750 24.27 23.44 -24.96
C ARG A 750 22.96 23.21 -24.22
N TYR A 751 22.95 22.21 -23.35
CA TYR A 751 21.76 21.80 -22.63
C TYR A 751 22.12 21.51 -21.17
N GLU A 752 21.30 22.02 -20.26
CA GLU A 752 21.38 21.67 -18.85
C GLU A 752 20.39 20.53 -18.56
N VAL A 753 20.89 19.47 -17.94
CA VAL A 753 20.09 18.36 -17.46
C VAL A 753 19.78 18.62 -15.99
N GLU A 754 18.51 18.77 -15.67
CA GLU A 754 17.99 18.97 -14.30
C GLU A 754 17.24 17.74 -13.84
N VAL A 755 17.33 17.38 -12.55
CA VAL A 755 16.58 16.27 -11.96
C VAL A 755 15.74 16.74 -10.77
N ASP A 756 14.52 16.26 -10.67
CA ASP A 756 13.69 16.36 -9.44
C ASP A 756 13.91 15.12 -8.61
N VAL A 757 14.66 15.28 -7.54
CA VAL A 757 15.17 14.18 -6.75
C VAL A 757 14.04 13.45 -5.99
N ALA A 758 13.13 14.21 -5.42
CA ALA A 758 12.10 13.71 -4.50
C ALA A 758 10.68 13.67 -5.10
N GLY A 759 10.51 14.13 -6.35
CA GLY A 759 9.18 14.29 -6.95
C GLY A 759 8.33 15.37 -6.25
N THR A 760 8.99 16.39 -5.73
CA THR A 760 8.37 17.53 -5.03
C THR A 760 8.46 18.82 -5.83
N GLY A 761 9.10 18.78 -7.00
CA GLY A 761 9.46 19.96 -7.78
C GLY A 761 10.80 20.59 -7.37
N LEU A 762 11.56 19.92 -6.53
CA LEU A 762 12.92 20.34 -6.17
C LEU A 762 13.88 19.95 -7.30
N TRP A 763 13.99 20.83 -8.29
CA TRP A 763 14.87 20.65 -9.43
C TRP A 763 16.29 21.07 -9.10
N VAL A 764 17.23 20.17 -9.32
CA VAL A 764 18.66 20.43 -9.15
C VAL A 764 19.40 20.13 -10.46
N PRO A 765 20.43 20.93 -10.82
CA PRO A 765 21.25 20.65 -11.99
C PRO A 765 22.05 19.37 -11.75
N TRP A 766 22.06 18.48 -12.76
CA TRP A 766 22.89 17.28 -12.75
C TRP A 766 24.13 17.44 -13.61
N ALA A 767 23.99 17.97 -14.85
CA ALA A 767 25.09 18.16 -15.79
C ALA A 767 24.73 19.15 -16.88
N THR A 768 25.77 19.81 -17.46
CA THR A 768 25.65 20.48 -18.74
C THR A 768 26.23 19.59 -19.83
N VAL A 769 25.49 19.43 -20.94
CA VAL A 769 25.88 18.62 -22.09
C VAL A 769 26.06 19.52 -23.29
N GLU A 770 27.24 19.46 -23.95
CA GLU A 770 27.52 20.14 -25.21
C GLU A 770 27.44 19.13 -26.36
N VAL A 771 26.72 19.48 -27.42
CA VAL A 771 26.50 18.65 -28.61
C VAL A 771 27.00 19.39 -29.84
N ALA A 772 27.83 18.79 -30.67
CA ALA A 772 28.28 19.38 -31.92
C ALA A 772 27.11 19.64 -32.85
N ALA A 773 27.22 20.62 -33.73
CA ALA A 773 26.20 20.87 -34.79
C ALA A 773 26.01 19.62 -35.64
N GLY A 774 24.75 19.13 -35.74
CA GLY A 774 24.42 17.89 -36.44
C GLY A 774 24.85 16.61 -35.72
N GLY A 775 25.40 16.68 -34.50
CA GLY A 775 25.93 15.55 -33.75
C GLY A 775 24.95 14.99 -32.71
N GLU A 776 25.38 13.90 -32.07
CA GLU A 776 24.74 13.29 -30.94
C GLU A 776 25.74 13.03 -29.82
N GLU A 777 25.39 13.32 -28.58
CA GLU A 777 26.15 13.01 -27.38
C GLU A 777 25.44 11.95 -26.54
N ARG A 778 26.23 11.03 -25.97
CA ARG A 778 25.77 9.98 -25.09
C ARG A 778 26.22 10.28 -23.65
N ARG A 779 25.28 10.30 -22.71
CA ARG A 779 25.54 10.44 -21.28
C ARG A 779 24.92 9.29 -20.50
N VAL A 780 25.73 8.57 -19.74
CA VAL A 780 25.30 7.49 -18.86
C VAL A 780 25.15 8.05 -17.45
N PHE A 781 24.01 7.86 -16.84
CA PHE A 781 23.84 8.14 -15.42
C PHE A 781 24.63 7.13 -14.58
N PRO A 782 25.22 7.53 -13.44
CA PRO A 782 25.94 6.60 -12.59
C PRO A 782 25.08 5.42 -12.15
N ASP A 783 25.73 4.27 -11.90
CA ASP A 783 25.02 3.09 -11.38
C ASP A 783 24.37 3.41 -10.02
N GLY A 784 23.13 3.00 -9.83
CA GLY A 784 22.36 3.30 -8.64
C GLY A 784 21.84 4.75 -8.54
N PHE A 785 22.11 5.61 -9.54
CA PHE A 785 21.54 6.97 -9.55
C PHE A 785 20.01 6.90 -9.70
N GLN A 786 19.29 7.52 -8.77
CA GLN A 786 17.84 7.62 -8.79
C GLN A 786 17.40 9.06 -8.51
N ALA A 787 16.48 9.53 -9.32
CA ALA A 787 15.65 10.70 -9.10
C ALA A 787 14.26 10.40 -9.63
N TYR A 788 13.24 11.18 -9.27
CA TYR A 788 11.90 10.95 -9.79
C TYR A 788 11.79 11.31 -11.26
N TRP A 789 12.19 12.53 -11.58
CA TRP A 789 12.01 13.12 -12.91
C TRP A 789 13.32 13.70 -13.43
N VAL A 790 13.47 13.71 -14.74
CA VAL A 790 14.52 14.43 -15.46
C VAL A 790 13.87 15.39 -16.45
N ARG A 791 14.43 16.58 -16.60
CA ARG A 791 14.09 17.51 -17.67
C ARG A 791 15.34 18.14 -18.24
N LEU A 792 15.22 18.71 -19.44
CA LEU A 792 16.30 19.43 -20.08
C LEU A 792 15.92 20.91 -20.22
N ARG A 793 16.92 21.77 -20.08
CA ARG A 793 16.84 23.18 -20.40
C ARG A 793 17.77 23.47 -21.55
N ALA A 794 17.27 23.95 -22.66
CA ALA A 794 18.08 24.39 -23.78
C ALA A 794 18.76 25.70 -23.39
N LEU A 795 20.08 25.77 -23.51
CA LEU A 795 20.86 27.03 -23.31
C LEU A 795 21.14 27.73 -24.64
N THR A 796 20.99 26.99 -25.74
CA THR A 796 21.09 27.50 -27.12
C THR A 796 19.86 27.07 -27.91
N PRO A 797 19.38 27.90 -28.88
CA PRO A 797 18.28 27.52 -29.71
C PRO A 797 18.68 26.46 -30.75
N GLY A 798 17.70 25.70 -31.25
CA GLY A 798 17.91 24.70 -32.30
C GLY A 798 16.84 23.66 -32.38
N VAL A 799 17.05 22.58 -33.12
CA VAL A 799 16.18 21.38 -33.12
C VAL A 799 16.87 20.29 -32.32
N ALA A 800 16.23 19.89 -31.24
CA ALA A 800 16.75 18.92 -30.28
C ALA A 800 15.97 17.59 -30.29
N THR A 801 16.71 16.50 -30.08
CA THR A 801 16.14 15.21 -29.68
C THR A 801 16.84 14.76 -28.40
N ALA A 802 16.07 14.52 -27.36
CA ALA A 802 16.55 13.97 -26.11
C ALA A 802 15.87 12.60 -25.90
N ARG A 803 16.62 11.53 -26.12
CA ARG A 803 16.16 10.16 -26.00
C ARG A 803 16.82 9.50 -24.78
N LEU A 804 16.01 9.04 -23.84
CA LEU A 804 16.43 8.24 -22.70
C LEU A 804 16.13 6.76 -22.97
N VAL A 805 17.10 5.93 -22.65
CA VAL A 805 16.98 4.46 -22.72
C VAL A 805 17.20 3.92 -21.32
N TYR A 806 16.25 3.14 -20.86
CA TYR A 806 16.23 2.50 -19.55
C TYR A 806 16.25 0.98 -19.70
N GLU A 807 17.23 0.35 -19.03
CA GLU A 807 17.48 -1.09 -19.11
C GLU A 807 17.36 -1.81 -17.76
#